data_f9a3d2879b9600963fd72836cab2a4f6
#
_entry.id   f9a3d2879b9600963fd72836cab2a4f6
#
_cell.length_a   1.000
_cell.length_b   1.000
_cell.length_c   1.000
_cell.angle_alpha   90.00
_cell.angle_beta   90.00
_cell.angle_gamma   90.00
#
_symmetry.space_group_name_H-M   'P 1'
#
loop_
_entity.id
_entity.type
_entity.pdbx_description
1 polymer ?
#
loop_
_entity_poly.entity_id
_entity_poly.type
_entity_poly.pdbx_seq_one_letter_code
_entity_poly.pdbx_strand_id
1 'polypeptide(L)'
;MSPTLISCTKKPFDQRNDGKIVISTGFSLTGNQGKGLIDKVNEYNKWIGYNSNKDIWEGTNKKAEGYMPLEVVANPNGYSTSTLRLKLTSKDKTELFNIFVNYPSAAALLAEWKMNLAMDEADYESFGLASSFKTINDNIAFNTKKEKWVVPLGRSSEMGSVNKIVIGKILSDLKQKGAQLDGTHSNIDSYIDAYNNSQEKDFADFKKKWVVKSDIKQSVLDVIKKLKLTDDMFDTYASLIDFSILAKSIYEPNASAYIIGIDSFPSAVNLMTSSITKSDIKKNYISYKPDSTAKKIIATGGYDFESFRFNKNSEEHKLFKKIIEKLLHAINSKALWVGGGGQYGSDHLKNHLLGISYGSTAGYSKTYFGENDKIVKYKGTLNTKDIEKVSTIVQLNGKNPEVGILFKFDTTNGHTNKIFSSTNEKEAGKYDYKSKDQNSDNAISGLADKSFLVSSSNLSVQGSNVIFTDNNKKTHIVPKAKHLGQIFKNNEYDFFAFESTEFEFAKADNQNTLQKSEATWISNPHYAFDKANETAAIFTQGPSLVLIHANDEEDKATKLFVKWFYTKRSDGTTPVEDFNKAGSYITPTSEFLSYTPEQLEKDKKFKLNDAQKIAFENFKKSISESATYKLVDDVPAFKSALVRDNLGTAARQAVNASSGKTFEKFLEEVNQGLI
;
A
#
# COMPACT_ATOMS: atom_id res chain seq x y z
N MET A 1 -0.36 2.88 -54.80
CA MET A 1 0.75 3.15 -53.86
C MET A 1 0.25 2.92 -52.47
N SER A 2 0.61 1.81 -51.84
CA SER A 2 0.28 1.51 -50.44
C SER A 2 1.14 2.39 -49.53
N PRO A 3 0.55 3.10 -48.56
CA PRO A 3 1.41 3.78 -47.57
C PRO A 3 2.07 2.72 -46.69
N THR A 4 3.35 2.55 -46.85
CA THR A 4 4.18 1.84 -45.89
C THR A 4 4.12 2.59 -44.57
N LEU A 5 3.32 2.11 -43.64
CA LEU A 5 3.41 2.51 -42.23
C LEU A 5 4.81 2.20 -41.74
N ILE A 6 5.67 3.22 -41.72
CA ILE A 6 6.95 3.19 -41.02
C ILE A 6 6.58 3.02 -39.54
N SER A 7 6.59 1.78 -39.09
CA SER A 7 6.67 1.48 -37.68
C SER A 7 7.97 2.12 -37.18
N CYS A 8 7.86 3.25 -36.47
CA CYS A 8 8.99 3.76 -35.69
C CYS A 8 9.32 2.70 -34.64
N THR A 9 10.25 1.79 -35.00
CA THR A 9 10.81 0.84 -34.05
C THR A 9 11.48 1.64 -32.96
N LYS A 10 10.94 1.56 -31.76
CA LYS A 10 11.55 2.13 -30.56
C LYS A 10 12.94 1.50 -30.44
N LYS A 11 14.00 2.34 -30.47
CA LYS A 11 15.39 1.90 -30.44
C LYS A 11 16.01 2.22 -29.09
N PRO A 12 16.90 1.36 -28.57
CA PRO A 12 17.66 1.67 -27.37
C PRO A 12 18.54 2.91 -27.59
N PHE A 13 18.97 3.51 -26.52
CA PHE A 13 19.90 4.63 -26.51
C PHE A 13 20.76 4.57 -25.25
N ASP A 14 22.03 4.95 -25.38
CA ASP A 14 22.91 5.07 -24.24
C ASP A 14 22.66 6.39 -23.51
N GLN A 15 22.65 6.30 -22.19
CA GLN A 15 22.65 7.45 -21.30
C GLN A 15 24.08 8.04 -21.21
N ARG A 16 24.16 9.32 -20.89
CA ARG A 16 25.44 9.96 -20.59
C ARG A 16 25.96 9.39 -19.27
N ASN A 17 27.19 8.91 -19.28
CA ASN A 17 27.86 8.50 -18.04
C ASN A 17 28.11 9.73 -17.17
N ASP A 18 27.46 9.75 -16.01
CA ASP A 18 27.63 10.82 -14.99
C ASP A 18 28.42 10.33 -13.77
N GLY A 19 28.89 9.07 -13.80
CA GLY A 19 29.74 8.46 -12.77
C GLY A 19 28.99 8.04 -11.52
N LYS A 20 27.67 7.94 -11.55
CA LYS A 20 26.83 7.50 -10.44
C LYS A 20 25.66 6.63 -10.89
N ILE A 21 25.07 5.92 -9.95
CA ILE A 21 23.86 5.11 -10.14
C ILE A 21 22.69 5.82 -9.45
N VAL A 22 21.62 6.06 -10.19
CA VAL A 22 20.40 6.68 -9.68
C VAL A 22 19.31 5.62 -9.48
N ILE A 23 18.81 5.51 -8.26
CA ILE A 23 17.66 4.68 -7.90
C ILE A 23 16.43 5.56 -7.80
N SER A 24 15.47 5.41 -8.70
CA SER A 24 14.16 6.05 -8.57
C SER A 24 13.20 5.13 -7.83
N THR A 25 12.45 5.68 -6.87
CA THR A 25 11.53 4.89 -6.05
C THR A 25 10.17 5.53 -5.87
N GLY A 26 9.12 4.71 -5.84
CA GLY A 26 7.77 5.13 -5.48
C GLY A 26 7.55 5.31 -3.97
N PHE A 27 8.53 4.99 -3.13
CA PHE A 27 8.45 5.22 -1.69
C PHE A 27 8.51 6.71 -1.35
N SER A 28 7.76 7.12 -0.34
CA SER A 28 8.06 8.38 0.34
C SER A 28 9.44 8.26 1.00
N LEU A 29 10.35 9.18 0.71
CA LEU A 29 11.71 9.17 1.27
C LEU A 29 11.73 9.38 2.80
N THR A 30 10.64 9.92 3.35
CA THR A 30 10.46 10.11 4.80
C THR A 30 9.74 8.93 5.47
N GLY A 31 9.19 8.00 4.70
CA GLY A 31 8.56 6.78 5.19
C GLY A 31 9.60 5.69 5.52
N ASN A 32 9.19 4.65 6.24
CA ASN A 32 10.08 3.57 6.66
C ASN A 32 10.81 2.88 5.51
N GLN A 33 10.11 2.65 4.39
CA GLN A 33 10.69 2.02 3.20
C GLN A 33 11.74 2.93 2.54
N GLY A 34 11.41 4.23 2.36
CA GLY A 34 12.34 5.19 1.77
C GLY A 34 13.58 5.40 2.64
N LYS A 35 13.40 5.55 3.96
CA LYS A 35 14.52 5.63 4.90
C LYS A 35 15.39 4.38 4.88
N GLY A 36 14.76 3.19 4.93
CA GLY A 36 15.49 1.92 4.85
C GLY A 36 16.33 1.80 3.57
N LEU A 37 15.81 2.28 2.43
CA LEU A 37 16.57 2.30 1.18
C LEU A 37 17.72 3.31 1.22
N ILE A 38 17.50 4.52 1.72
CA ILE A 38 18.53 5.55 1.89
C ILE A 38 19.64 5.06 2.83
N ASP A 39 19.28 4.42 3.94
CA ASP A 39 20.25 3.86 4.89
C ASP A 39 21.14 2.82 4.22
N LYS A 40 20.58 1.96 3.37
CA LYS A 40 21.37 0.96 2.62
C LYS A 40 22.23 1.58 1.53
N VAL A 41 21.76 2.61 0.85
CA VAL A 41 22.57 3.37 -0.11
C VAL A 41 23.74 4.07 0.59
N ASN A 42 23.52 4.69 1.74
CA ASN A 42 24.60 5.30 2.53
C ASN A 42 25.62 4.25 3.02
N GLU A 43 25.16 3.08 3.44
CA GLU A 43 26.02 1.95 3.82
C GLU A 43 26.87 1.48 2.63
N TYR A 44 26.26 1.31 1.46
CA TYR A 44 26.95 0.93 0.24
C TYR A 44 28.00 1.97 -0.16
N ASN A 45 27.63 3.26 -0.22
CA ASN A 45 28.55 4.33 -0.57
C ASN A 45 29.76 4.36 0.37
N LYS A 46 29.55 4.22 1.66
CA LYS A 46 30.63 4.09 2.64
C LYS A 46 31.49 2.85 2.39
N TRP A 47 30.87 1.71 2.07
CA TRP A 47 31.58 0.45 1.82
C TRP A 47 32.46 0.51 0.58
N ILE A 48 32.04 1.24 -0.47
CA ILE A 48 32.88 1.45 -1.68
C ILE A 48 33.97 2.52 -1.48
N GLY A 49 33.99 3.23 -0.35
CA GLY A 49 34.94 4.33 -0.07
C GLY A 49 34.51 5.66 -0.69
N TYR A 50 33.20 5.93 -0.79
CA TYR A 50 32.67 7.20 -1.27
C TYR A 50 31.98 7.98 -0.16
N ASN A 51 32.34 9.27 -0.02
CA ASN A 51 31.74 10.18 0.94
C ASN A 51 30.66 11.01 0.27
N SER A 52 29.40 10.62 0.46
CA SER A 52 28.25 11.29 -0.17
C SER A 52 28.04 12.74 0.30
N ASN A 53 28.52 13.12 1.49
CA ASN A 53 28.37 14.48 2.00
C ASN A 53 29.36 15.45 1.34
N LYS A 54 30.52 14.96 0.92
CA LYS A 54 31.59 15.75 0.30
C LYS A 54 31.67 15.56 -1.22
N ASP A 55 30.93 14.56 -1.75
CA ASP A 55 30.94 14.16 -3.16
C ASP A 55 32.35 13.75 -3.64
N ILE A 56 33.08 12.97 -2.82
CA ILE A 56 34.46 12.54 -3.14
C ILE A 56 34.71 11.07 -2.78
N TRP A 57 35.66 10.48 -3.49
CA TRP A 57 36.25 9.21 -3.11
C TRP A 57 37.33 9.42 -2.03
N GLU A 58 37.28 8.59 -0.95
CA GLU A 58 38.19 8.69 0.17
C GLU A 58 38.98 7.38 0.36
N GLY A 59 40.22 7.49 0.78
CA GLY A 59 41.07 6.37 1.23
C GLY A 59 41.16 5.19 0.25
N THR A 60 41.15 3.99 0.78
CA THR A 60 41.03 2.75 -0.02
C THR A 60 39.60 2.63 -0.53
N ASN A 61 39.41 2.76 -1.82
CA ASN A 61 38.10 2.75 -2.44
C ASN A 61 38.01 1.75 -3.59
N LYS A 62 36.78 1.48 -4.05
CA LYS A 62 36.47 0.47 -5.06
C LYS A 62 36.23 1.02 -6.46
N LYS A 63 36.59 2.28 -6.72
CA LYS A 63 36.38 2.92 -8.02
C LYS A 63 37.03 2.14 -9.16
N ALA A 64 38.26 1.69 -8.98
CA ALA A 64 39.00 0.91 -9.98
C ALA A 64 38.39 -0.46 -10.27
N GLU A 65 37.57 -1.01 -9.38
CA GLU A 65 36.84 -2.26 -9.56
C GLU A 65 35.57 -2.07 -10.40
N GLY A 66 35.19 -0.82 -10.68
CA GLY A 66 34.00 -0.45 -11.46
C GLY A 66 32.77 -0.15 -10.61
N TYR A 67 32.92 0.03 -9.28
CA TYR A 67 31.83 0.50 -8.44
C TYR A 67 31.62 2.00 -8.61
N MET A 68 30.36 2.42 -8.52
CA MET A 68 29.97 3.83 -8.59
C MET A 68 29.10 4.21 -7.39
N PRO A 69 29.13 5.48 -6.92
CA PRO A 69 28.25 5.94 -5.87
C PRO A 69 26.79 5.89 -6.28
N LEU A 70 25.91 5.72 -5.29
CA LEU A 70 24.47 5.67 -5.50
C LEU A 70 23.77 6.88 -4.88
N GLU A 71 22.69 7.28 -5.56
CA GLU A 71 21.75 8.28 -5.04
C GLU A 71 20.31 7.75 -5.18
N VAL A 72 19.42 8.16 -4.25
CA VAL A 72 18.00 7.80 -4.27
C VAL A 72 17.16 9.03 -4.57
N VAL A 73 16.27 8.92 -5.55
CA VAL A 73 15.33 9.97 -5.91
C VAL A 73 13.89 9.45 -5.79
N ALA A 74 12.99 10.30 -5.30
CA ALA A 74 11.58 9.97 -5.30
C ALA A 74 11.00 10.07 -6.71
N ASN A 75 10.20 9.08 -7.12
CA ASN A 75 9.33 9.25 -8.27
C ASN A 75 8.11 10.07 -7.84
N PRO A 76 7.89 11.28 -8.40
CA PRO A 76 6.85 12.19 -7.94
C PRO A 76 5.44 11.60 -8.05
N ASN A 77 5.25 10.62 -8.93
CA ASN A 77 3.98 9.93 -9.17
C ASN A 77 3.92 8.54 -8.51
N GLY A 78 4.69 8.30 -7.44
CA GLY A 78 4.74 7.03 -6.72
C GLY A 78 5.13 5.87 -7.64
N TYR A 79 4.33 4.82 -7.71
CA TYR A 79 4.57 3.66 -8.58
C TYR A 79 4.09 3.84 -10.02
N SER A 80 3.57 5.00 -10.41
CA SER A 80 3.20 5.28 -11.79
C SER A 80 4.42 5.24 -12.72
N THR A 81 4.25 4.64 -13.89
CA THR A 81 5.28 4.58 -14.93
C THR A 81 5.28 5.80 -15.87
N SER A 82 4.46 6.83 -15.57
CA SER A 82 4.33 8.02 -16.43
C SER A 82 5.66 8.76 -16.62
N THR A 83 6.41 9.00 -15.55
CA THR A 83 7.74 9.63 -15.59
C THR A 83 8.71 8.81 -16.44
N LEU A 84 8.76 7.49 -16.23
CA LEU A 84 9.58 6.58 -17.03
C LEU A 84 9.21 6.66 -18.51
N ARG A 85 7.91 6.63 -18.83
CA ARG A 85 7.43 6.75 -20.21
C ARG A 85 7.86 8.06 -20.86
N LEU A 86 7.74 9.20 -20.16
CA LEU A 86 8.17 10.50 -20.67
C LEU A 86 9.66 10.49 -21.00
N LYS A 87 10.51 10.02 -20.07
CA LYS A 87 11.95 9.93 -20.26
C LYS A 87 12.35 9.02 -21.42
N LEU A 88 11.69 7.88 -21.58
CA LEU A 88 11.89 7.00 -22.73
C LEU A 88 11.45 7.65 -24.05
N THR A 89 10.31 8.35 -24.05
CA THR A 89 9.77 9.00 -25.27
C THR A 89 10.65 10.17 -25.71
N SER A 90 11.17 10.95 -24.79
CA SER A 90 12.12 12.05 -25.07
C SER A 90 13.54 11.57 -25.32
N LYS A 91 13.82 10.27 -25.11
CA LYS A 91 15.18 9.70 -25.11
C LYS A 91 16.11 10.50 -24.20
N ASP A 92 15.67 10.70 -22.98
CA ASP A 92 16.40 11.44 -21.96
C ASP A 92 17.70 10.71 -21.61
N LYS A 93 18.82 11.26 -22.06
CA LYS A 93 20.15 10.68 -21.86
C LYS A 93 20.84 11.15 -20.58
N THR A 94 20.21 12.04 -19.82
CA THR A 94 20.85 12.72 -18.68
C THR A 94 20.15 12.49 -17.36
N GLU A 95 18.84 12.25 -17.39
CA GLU A 95 18.06 12.13 -16.16
C GLU A 95 17.27 10.81 -16.07
N LEU A 96 17.47 9.89 -17.01
CA LEU A 96 16.91 8.55 -16.87
C LEU A 96 17.70 7.83 -15.76
N PHE A 97 17.01 7.15 -14.87
CA PHE A 97 17.63 6.43 -13.75
C PHE A 97 18.08 5.02 -14.16
N ASN A 98 18.99 4.42 -13.37
CA ASN A 98 19.56 3.09 -13.63
C ASN A 98 18.74 1.95 -13.02
N ILE A 99 18.06 2.25 -11.89
CA ILE A 99 17.19 1.29 -11.19
C ILE A 99 15.85 1.98 -10.91
N PHE A 100 14.76 1.29 -11.23
CA PHE A 100 13.42 1.71 -10.83
C PHE A 100 12.83 0.73 -9.83
N VAL A 101 12.63 1.18 -8.60
CA VAL A 101 11.95 0.38 -7.57
C VAL A 101 10.45 0.38 -7.87
N ASN A 102 10.01 -0.65 -8.58
CA ASN A 102 8.65 -0.74 -9.13
C ASN A 102 8.21 -2.19 -9.34
N TYR A 103 7.07 -2.38 -9.98
CA TYR A 103 6.51 -3.68 -10.37
C TYR A 103 7.02 -4.16 -11.73
N PRO A 104 6.90 -5.47 -12.05
CA PRO A 104 7.37 -6.04 -13.33
C PRO A 104 6.77 -5.40 -14.58
N SER A 105 5.59 -4.77 -14.49
CA SER A 105 4.99 -4.00 -15.59
C SER A 105 5.86 -2.84 -16.08
N ALA A 106 6.73 -2.29 -15.23
CA ALA A 106 7.71 -1.28 -15.63
C ALA A 106 8.80 -1.88 -16.53
N ALA A 107 9.23 -3.12 -16.26
CA ALA A 107 10.16 -3.82 -17.14
C ALA A 107 9.54 -4.10 -18.52
N ALA A 108 8.25 -4.39 -18.58
CA ALA A 108 7.54 -4.55 -19.85
C ALA A 108 7.51 -3.23 -20.66
N LEU A 109 7.38 -2.07 -20.01
CA LEU A 109 7.50 -0.77 -20.69
C LEU A 109 8.92 -0.56 -21.24
N LEU A 110 9.95 -0.85 -20.46
CA LEU A 110 11.34 -0.78 -20.91
C LEU A 110 11.61 -1.69 -22.09
N ALA A 111 11.01 -2.89 -22.11
CA ALA A 111 11.18 -3.86 -23.19
C ALA A 111 10.68 -3.34 -24.55
N GLU A 112 9.63 -2.51 -24.56
CA GLU A 112 9.18 -1.83 -25.78
C GLU A 112 10.28 -0.95 -26.41
N TRP A 113 11.19 -0.42 -25.56
CA TRP A 113 12.30 0.44 -25.98
C TRP A 113 13.64 -0.29 -26.02
N LYS A 114 13.68 -1.57 -25.64
CA LYS A 114 14.90 -2.38 -25.48
C LYS A 114 15.89 -1.75 -24.49
N MET A 115 15.36 -1.15 -23.41
CA MET A 115 16.14 -0.46 -22.37
C MET A 115 16.27 -1.27 -21.08
N ASN A 116 15.91 -2.56 -21.08
CA ASN A 116 16.14 -3.41 -19.92
C ASN A 116 17.63 -3.76 -19.80
N LEU A 117 18.14 -3.74 -18.57
CA LEU A 117 19.40 -4.35 -18.18
C LEU A 117 19.11 -5.72 -17.54
N ALA A 118 19.82 -6.76 -17.96
CA ALA A 118 19.67 -8.09 -17.39
C ALA A 118 20.80 -8.41 -16.42
N MET A 119 20.49 -9.00 -15.27
CA MET A 119 21.48 -9.67 -14.42
C MET A 119 21.99 -10.92 -15.13
N ASP A 120 23.25 -11.25 -14.87
CA ASP A 120 23.82 -12.51 -15.30
C ASP A 120 23.14 -13.66 -14.55
N GLU A 121 22.87 -14.78 -15.23
CA GLU A 121 22.13 -15.92 -14.68
C GLU A 121 22.78 -16.45 -13.39
N ALA A 122 24.12 -16.62 -13.40
CA ALA A 122 24.85 -17.11 -12.24
C ALA A 122 24.74 -16.17 -11.01
N ASP A 123 24.76 -14.85 -11.26
CA ASP A 123 24.59 -13.86 -10.19
C ASP A 123 23.16 -13.88 -9.64
N TYR A 124 22.16 -13.95 -10.52
CA TYR A 124 20.74 -14.03 -10.11
C TYR A 124 20.46 -15.29 -9.28
N GLU A 125 21.02 -16.43 -9.67
CA GLU A 125 20.92 -17.69 -8.91
C GLU A 125 21.57 -17.58 -7.53
N SER A 126 22.68 -16.84 -7.41
CA SER A 126 23.42 -16.65 -6.14
C SER A 126 22.63 -15.85 -5.09
N PHE A 127 21.58 -15.12 -5.49
CA PHE A 127 20.72 -14.37 -4.56
C PHE A 127 19.87 -15.26 -3.65
N GLY A 128 19.79 -16.55 -3.94
CA GLY A 128 19.07 -17.53 -3.13
C GLY A 128 17.58 -17.30 -3.06
N LEU A 129 16.98 -16.68 -4.10
CA LEU A 129 15.55 -16.45 -4.16
C LEU A 129 14.77 -17.77 -4.05
N ALA A 130 13.67 -17.76 -3.32
CA ALA A 130 12.80 -18.92 -3.22
C ALA A 130 12.13 -19.21 -4.58
N SER A 131 11.86 -20.49 -4.87
CA SER A 131 11.39 -20.96 -6.16
C SER A 131 10.15 -20.21 -6.68
N SER A 132 9.21 -19.90 -5.79
CA SER A 132 7.99 -19.16 -6.12
C SER A 132 8.24 -17.69 -6.53
N PHE A 133 9.38 -17.10 -6.17
CA PHE A 133 9.76 -15.73 -6.54
C PHE A 133 10.77 -15.65 -7.68
N LYS A 134 11.50 -16.75 -7.94
CA LYS A 134 12.49 -16.81 -9.02
C LYS A 134 11.90 -16.60 -10.40
N THR A 135 10.66 -17.02 -10.60
CA THR A 135 9.96 -17.04 -11.89
C THR A 135 9.37 -15.69 -12.29
N ILE A 136 9.61 -14.62 -11.53
CA ILE A 136 9.05 -13.29 -11.79
C ILE A 136 9.35 -12.76 -13.21
N ASN A 137 10.48 -13.18 -13.79
CA ASN A 137 10.89 -12.76 -15.12
C ASN A 137 10.29 -13.59 -16.26
N ASP A 138 9.66 -14.73 -15.97
CA ASP A 138 9.30 -15.73 -16.98
C ASP A 138 8.18 -15.29 -17.92
N ASN A 139 7.30 -14.41 -17.42
CA ASN A 139 6.10 -14.00 -18.11
C ASN A 139 6.04 -12.48 -18.35
N ILE A 140 7.16 -11.76 -18.19
CA ILE A 140 7.17 -10.32 -18.51
C ILE A 140 6.95 -10.16 -20.02
N ALA A 141 6.05 -9.29 -20.41
CA ALA A 141 5.77 -9.00 -21.81
C ALA A 141 7.07 -8.68 -22.58
N PHE A 142 7.22 -9.24 -23.76
CA PHE A 142 8.40 -9.17 -24.61
C PHE A 142 9.64 -9.95 -24.12
N ASN A 143 9.64 -10.53 -22.93
CA ASN A 143 10.78 -11.28 -22.38
C ASN A 143 10.78 -12.75 -22.84
N THR A 144 10.91 -12.98 -24.13
CA THR A 144 10.86 -14.33 -24.70
C THR A 144 12.05 -15.20 -24.30
N LYS A 145 13.17 -14.58 -23.91
CA LYS A 145 14.39 -15.27 -23.46
C LYS A 145 14.45 -15.49 -21.96
N LYS A 146 13.46 -15.00 -21.20
CA LYS A 146 13.40 -15.04 -19.73
C LYS A 146 14.63 -14.41 -19.05
N GLU A 147 15.17 -13.37 -19.66
CA GLU A 147 16.29 -12.60 -19.13
C GLU A 147 15.92 -11.99 -17.75
N LYS A 148 16.89 -11.83 -16.86
CA LYS A 148 16.68 -11.40 -15.47
C LYS A 148 16.64 -9.88 -15.35
N TRP A 149 15.59 -9.25 -15.86
CA TRP A 149 15.38 -7.79 -15.86
C TRP A 149 14.91 -7.23 -14.52
N VAL A 150 14.34 -8.10 -13.69
CA VAL A 150 13.70 -7.75 -12.43
C VAL A 150 14.25 -8.62 -11.31
N VAL A 151 14.66 -7.98 -10.21
CA VAL A 151 15.10 -8.67 -8.99
C VAL A 151 14.12 -8.37 -7.87
N PRO A 152 13.46 -9.37 -7.24
CA PRO A 152 12.54 -9.17 -6.13
C PRO A 152 13.21 -8.45 -4.97
N LEU A 153 12.71 -7.32 -4.49
CA LEU A 153 13.32 -6.56 -3.39
C LEU A 153 12.76 -6.99 -2.03
N GLY A 154 11.50 -6.80 -1.81
CA GLY A 154 10.78 -7.21 -0.61
C GLY A 154 9.36 -7.62 -0.95
N ARG A 155 8.75 -8.47 -0.13
CA ARG A 155 7.41 -8.97 -0.41
C ARG A 155 6.48 -8.73 0.77
N SER A 156 5.28 -8.29 0.46
CA SER A 156 4.12 -8.29 1.32
C SER A 156 3.01 -9.12 0.67
N SER A 157 1.97 -9.38 1.42
CA SER A 157 0.77 -10.02 0.91
C SER A 157 -0.44 -9.15 1.25
N GLU A 158 -1.62 -9.62 0.94
CA GLU A 158 -2.85 -9.06 1.46
C GLU A 158 -3.30 -9.80 2.72
N MET A 159 -3.97 -9.09 3.60
CA MET A 159 -4.59 -9.59 4.82
C MET A 159 -5.94 -8.97 5.03
N GLY A 160 -6.82 -9.65 5.75
CA GLY A 160 -8.02 -9.10 6.35
C GLY A 160 -7.72 -8.58 7.77
N SER A 161 -7.85 -7.29 7.97
CA SER A 161 -7.84 -6.69 9.32
C SER A 161 -9.27 -6.68 9.84
N VAL A 162 -9.51 -7.37 10.94
CA VAL A 162 -10.84 -7.59 11.51
C VAL A 162 -11.05 -6.67 12.71
N ASN A 163 -12.11 -5.90 12.70
CA ASN A 163 -12.65 -5.23 13.87
C ASN A 163 -13.56 -6.21 14.61
N LYS A 164 -13.03 -6.86 15.66
CA LYS A 164 -13.76 -7.88 16.43
C LYS A 164 -15.08 -7.35 17.01
N ILE A 165 -15.13 -6.07 17.38
CA ILE A 165 -16.33 -5.49 17.97
C ILE A 165 -17.45 -5.39 16.92
N VAL A 166 -17.13 -4.89 15.72
CA VAL A 166 -18.11 -4.77 14.63
C VAL A 166 -18.54 -6.12 14.10
N ILE A 167 -17.60 -7.02 13.81
CA ILE A 167 -17.91 -8.38 13.32
C ILE A 167 -18.67 -9.17 14.40
N GLY A 168 -18.26 -9.05 15.68
CA GLY A 168 -18.95 -9.71 16.79
C GLY A 168 -20.39 -9.24 16.93
N LYS A 169 -20.64 -7.91 16.79
CA LYS A 169 -22.03 -7.40 16.75
C LYS A 169 -22.82 -8.00 15.59
N ILE A 170 -22.27 -7.99 14.39
CA ILE A 170 -22.94 -8.52 13.18
C ILE A 170 -23.31 -10.00 13.38
N LEU A 171 -22.38 -10.81 13.88
CA LEU A 171 -22.59 -12.22 14.14
C LEU A 171 -23.63 -12.45 15.26
N SER A 172 -23.56 -11.66 16.33
CA SER A 172 -24.53 -11.71 17.42
C SER A 172 -25.94 -11.37 16.93
N ASP A 173 -26.10 -10.31 16.13
CA ASP A 173 -27.37 -9.90 15.56
C ASP A 173 -27.95 -10.99 14.63
N LEU A 174 -27.12 -11.61 13.80
CA LEU A 174 -27.53 -12.73 12.92
C LEU A 174 -27.96 -13.95 13.73
N LYS A 175 -27.24 -14.31 14.81
CA LYS A 175 -27.65 -15.39 15.73
C LYS A 175 -29.01 -15.09 16.37
N GLN A 176 -29.25 -13.87 16.82
CA GLN A 176 -30.55 -13.46 17.38
C GLN A 176 -31.69 -13.55 16.36
N LYS A 177 -31.39 -13.48 15.06
CA LYS A 177 -32.35 -13.63 13.95
C LYS A 177 -32.47 -15.09 13.46
N GLY A 178 -31.75 -16.04 14.08
CA GLY A 178 -31.88 -17.48 13.84
C GLY A 178 -30.73 -18.17 13.13
N ALA A 179 -29.61 -17.44 12.80
CA ALA A 179 -28.40 -18.09 12.31
C ALA A 179 -27.80 -19.04 13.36
N GLN A 180 -27.22 -20.13 12.91
CA GLN A 180 -26.75 -21.21 13.79
C GLN A 180 -25.23 -21.37 13.66
N LEU A 181 -24.54 -21.66 14.79
CA LEU A 181 -23.15 -22.09 14.78
C LEU A 181 -23.07 -23.51 14.22
N ASP A 182 -22.06 -23.80 13.42
CA ASP A 182 -21.83 -25.12 12.82
C ASP A 182 -20.31 -25.35 12.62
N GLY A 183 -19.90 -26.64 12.61
CA GLY A 183 -18.50 -26.99 12.38
C GLY A 183 -17.51 -26.28 13.32
N THR A 184 -16.38 -25.85 12.77
CA THR A 184 -15.37 -25.05 13.49
C THR A 184 -15.82 -23.59 13.51
N HIS A 185 -15.96 -23.02 14.72
CA HIS A 185 -16.46 -21.66 14.93
C HIS A 185 -15.74 -20.89 16.07
N SER A 186 -14.53 -21.29 16.39
CA SER A 186 -13.77 -20.67 17.49
C SER A 186 -13.47 -19.18 17.26
N ASN A 187 -13.21 -18.78 16.00
CA ASN A 187 -13.04 -17.37 15.66
C ASN A 187 -14.36 -16.61 15.77
N ILE A 188 -15.46 -17.22 15.31
CA ILE A 188 -16.81 -16.64 15.41
C ILE A 188 -17.15 -16.37 16.88
N ASP A 189 -16.94 -17.34 17.77
CA ASP A 189 -17.17 -17.17 19.20
C ASP A 189 -16.29 -16.07 19.79
N SER A 190 -15.00 -16.06 19.44
CA SER A 190 -14.06 -15.01 19.89
C SER A 190 -14.52 -13.61 19.49
N TYR A 191 -15.10 -13.45 18.30
CA TYR A 191 -15.62 -12.15 17.86
C TYR A 191 -16.89 -11.74 18.61
N ILE A 192 -17.81 -12.69 18.81
CA ILE A 192 -19.03 -12.44 19.58
C ILE A 192 -18.68 -12.07 21.03
N ASP A 193 -17.75 -12.80 21.65
CA ASP A 193 -17.29 -12.52 23.01
C ASP A 193 -16.61 -11.14 23.12
N ALA A 194 -15.79 -10.77 22.12
CA ALA A 194 -15.19 -9.45 22.09
C ALA A 194 -16.23 -8.34 22.08
N TYR A 195 -17.29 -8.46 21.27
CA TYR A 195 -18.41 -7.50 21.27
C TYR A 195 -19.16 -7.50 22.60
N ASN A 196 -19.52 -8.67 23.15
CA ASN A 196 -20.29 -8.77 24.39
C ASN A 196 -19.56 -8.17 25.59
N ASN A 197 -18.23 -8.27 25.62
CA ASN A 197 -17.38 -7.75 26.69
C ASN A 197 -16.90 -6.31 26.45
N SER A 198 -17.14 -5.73 25.27
CA SER A 198 -16.74 -4.37 24.96
C SER A 198 -17.65 -3.35 25.61
N GLN A 199 -17.06 -2.24 26.09
CA GLN A 199 -17.81 -1.05 26.52
C GLN A 199 -18.36 -0.25 25.34
N GLU A 200 -17.80 -0.41 24.14
CA GLU A 200 -18.16 0.34 22.94
C GLU A 200 -19.60 0.05 22.48
N LYS A 201 -20.10 -1.16 22.75
CA LYS A 201 -21.50 -1.52 22.46
C LYS A 201 -22.51 -0.56 23.10
N ASP A 202 -22.10 0.15 24.17
CA ASP A 202 -22.95 1.07 24.90
C ASP A 202 -22.84 2.51 24.41
N PHE A 203 -21.81 2.86 23.63
CA PHE A 203 -21.61 4.20 23.10
C PHE A 203 -22.67 4.56 22.05
N ALA A 204 -23.22 5.76 22.20
CA ALA A 204 -24.27 6.26 21.32
C ALA A 204 -23.80 6.36 19.86
N ASP A 205 -22.53 6.69 19.63
CA ASP A 205 -21.94 6.79 18.30
C ASP A 205 -21.82 5.42 17.62
N PHE A 206 -21.38 4.39 18.35
CA PHE A 206 -21.33 3.03 17.83
C PHE A 206 -22.74 2.51 17.50
N LYS A 207 -23.69 2.69 18.41
CA LYS A 207 -25.10 2.27 18.21
C LYS A 207 -25.73 2.90 16.97
N LYS A 208 -25.43 4.18 16.67
CA LYS A 208 -25.94 4.89 15.48
C LYS A 208 -25.42 4.31 14.16
N LYS A 209 -24.21 3.73 14.17
CA LYS A 209 -23.59 3.16 12.97
C LYS A 209 -24.19 1.80 12.57
N TRP A 210 -24.66 1.04 13.57
CA TRP A 210 -25.09 -0.36 13.42
C TRP A 210 -26.51 -0.61 13.96
N VAL A 211 -27.46 0.21 13.49
CA VAL A 211 -28.88 0.08 13.87
C VAL A 211 -29.53 -1.05 13.08
N VAL A 212 -30.01 -2.06 13.77
CA VAL A 212 -30.81 -3.16 13.16
C VAL A 212 -32.18 -2.62 12.77
N LYS A 213 -32.64 -2.93 11.56
CA LYS A 213 -33.98 -2.57 11.08
C LYS A 213 -35.07 -3.14 11.97
N SER A 214 -36.10 -2.37 12.22
CA SER A 214 -37.32 -2.80 12.91
C SER A 214 -38.14 -3.78 12.05
N ASP A 215 -38.15 -3.58 10.73
CA ASP A 215 -38.88 -4.39 9.77
C ASP A 215 -37.90 -5.05 8.79
N ILE A 216 -37.57 -6.33 9.06
CA ILE A 216 -36.75 -7.17 8.20
C ILE A 216 -37.68 -8.08 7.40
N LYS A 217 -37.57 -8.05 6.07
CA LYS A 217 -38.38 -8.89 5.19
C LYS A 217 -38.29 -10.36 5.59
N GLN A 218 -39.43 -11.06 5.59
CA GLN A 218 -39.51 -12.48 5.97
C GLN A 218 -38.56 -13.35 5.13
N SER A 219 -38.44 -13.08 3.81
CA SER A 219 -37.52 -13.77 2.93
C SER A 219 -36.05 -13.66 3.38
N VAL A 220 -35.62 -12.54 3.97
CA VAL A 220 -34.29 -12.35 4.54
C VAL A 220 -34.14 -13.20 5.81
N LEU A 221 -35.14 -13.17 6.69
CA LEU A 221 -35.13 -13.99 7.91
C LEU A 221 -35.07 -15.47 7.61
N ASP A 222 -35.76 -15.94 6.56
CA ASP A 222 -35.74 -17.32 6.15
C ASP A 222 -34.38 -17.78 5.62
N VAL A 223 -33.62 -16.87 4.99
CA VAL A 223 -32.23 -17.12 4.59
C VAL A 223 -31.33 -17.13 5.82
N ILE A 224 -31.49 -16.20 6.76
CA ILE A 224 -30.70 -16.14 8.01
C ILE A 224 -30.87 -17.43 8.84
N LYS A 225 -32.08 -17.97 8.96
CA LYS A 225 -32.35 -19.23 9.68
C LYS A 225 -31.60 -20.42 9.09
N LYS A 226 -31.23 -20.36 7.81
CA LYS A 226 -30.48 -21.42 7.13
C LYS A 226 -28.97 -21.17 7.17
N LEU A 227 -28.54 -19.94 7.59
CA LEU A 227 -27.15 -19.58 7.63
C LEU A 227 -26.42 -20.36 8.72
N LYS A 228 -25.34 -21.03 8.31
CA LYS A 228 -24.38 -21.67 9.18
C LYS A 228 -23.16 -20.77 9.37
N LEU A 229 -22.91 -20.37 10.60
CA LEU A 229 -21.77 -19.56 10.98
C LEU A 229 -20.59 -20.47 11.30
N THR A 230 -19.60 -20.49 10.42
CA THR A 230 -18.39 -21.30 10.53
C THR A 230 -17.17 -20.43 10.26
N ASP A 231 -15.99 -20.83 10.76
CA ASP A 231 -14.75 -20.11 10.47
C ASP A 231 -14.41 -20.14 8.97
N ASP A 232 -14.83 -21.20 8.25
CA ASP A 232 -14.60 -21.37 6.80
C ASP A 232 -15.40 -20.41 5.91
N MET A 233 -16.39 -19.70 6.47
CA MET A 233 -17.23 -18.76 5.68
C MET A 233 -16.44 -17.63 5.06
N PHE A 234 -15.19 -17.40 5.48
CA PHE A 234 -14.30 -16.39 4.95
C PHE A 234 -13.26 -16.94 3.96
N ASP A 235 -13.28 -18.24 3.66
CA ASP A 235 -12.27 -18.90 2.80
C ASP A 235 -12.42 -18.56 1.32
N THR A 236 -13.66 -18.27 0.87
CA THR A 236 -13.93 -17.91 -0.52
C THR A 236 -14.47 -16.48 -0.62
N TYR A 237 -14.14 -15.78 -1.72
CA TYR A 237 -14.75 -14.47 -2.01
C TYR A 237 -16.28 -14.59 -2.14
N ALA A 238 -16.77 -15.68 -2.72
CA ALA A 238 -18.21 -15.87 -2.89
C ALA A 238 -18.94 -15.96 -1.55
N SER A 239 -18.49 -16.81 -0.62
CA SER A 239 -19.12 -16.96 0.68
C SER A 239 -19.01 -15.69 1.54
N LEU A 240 -17.84 -15.04 1.52
CA LEU A 240 -17.63 -13.76 2.21
C LEU A 240 -18.58 -12.67 1.68
N ILE A 241 -18.75 -12.57 0.35
CA ILE A 241 -19.63 -11.59 -0.28
C ILE A 241 -21.11 -11.91 0.08
N ASP A 242 -21.52 -13.16 -0.01
CA ASP A 242 -22.91 -13.56 0.31
C ASP A 242 -23.24 -13.30 1.78
N PHE A 243 -22.32 -13.64 2.69
CA PHE A 243 -22.43 -13.26 4.10
C PHE A 243 -22.56 -11.74 4.26
N SER A 244 -21.71 -10.97 3.57
CA SER A 244 -21.68 -9.51 3.70
C SER A 244 -22.97 -8.86 3.22
N ILE A 245 -23.53 -9.33 2.10
CA ILE A 245 -24.82 -8.85 1.56
C ILE A 245 -25.95 -9.17 2.54
N LEU A 246 -25.99 -10.41 3.03
CA LEU A 246 -27.00 -10.83 3.98
C LEU A 246 -26.89 -10.03 5.28
N ALA A 247 -25.70 -9.89 5.83
CA ALA A 247 -25.45 -9.08 7.02
C ALA A 247 -25.87 -7.61 6.82
N LYS A 248 -25.51 -6.99 5.70
CA LYS A 248 -25.91 -5.60 5.41
C LYS A 248 -27.42 -5.43 5.32
N SER A 249 -28.13 -6.43 4.86
CA SER A 249 -29.59 -6.36 4.65
C SER A 249 -30.41 -6.16 5.93
N ILE A 250 -29.86 -6.53 7.11
CA ILE A 250 -30.55 -6.35 8.41
C ILE A 250 -30.33 -4.98 9.04
N TYR A 251 -29.40 -4.16 8.53
CA TYR A 251 -29.10 -2.84 9.11
C TYR A 251 -29.77 -1.71 8.35
N GLU A 252 -30.09 -0.64 9.09
CA GLU A 252 -30.57 0.60 8.49
C GLU A 252 -29.58 1.18 7.49
N PRO A 253 -30.05 1.90 6.47
CA PRO A 253 -29.18 2.55 5.50
C PRO A 253 -28.23 3.54 6.19
N ASN A 254 -26.95 3.21 6.25
CA ASN A 254 -25.88 4.13 6.67
C ASN A 254 -24.82 4.15 5.56
N ALA A 255 -24.71 5.27 4.84
CA ALA A 255 -23.80 5.41 3.73
C ALA A 255 -22.33 5.22 4.11
N SER A 256 -21.97 5.41 5.39
CA SER A 256 -20.59 5.32 5.88
C SER A 256 -20.20 3.97 6.46
N ALA A 257 -21.16 3.07 6.73
CA ALA A 257 -20.89 1.75 7.34
C ALA A 257 -21.02 0.61 6.33
N TYR A 258 -20.00 -0.23 6.26
CA TYR A 258 -19.91 -1.39 5.36
C TYR A 258 -19.51 -2.65 6.14
N ILE A 259 -19.82 -3.81 5.60
CA ILE A 259 -19.43 -5.09 6.24
C ILE A 259 -17.96 -5.39 5.96
N ILE A 260 -17.56 -5.30 4.69
CA ILE A 260 -16.19 -5.54 4.23
C ILE A 260 -15.67 -4.39 3.37
N GLY A 261 -14.35 -4.22 3.35
CA GLY A 261 -13.65 -3.29 2.49
C GLY A 261 -12.48 -3.95 1.78
N ILE A 262 -12.19 -3.50 0.57
CA ILE A 262 -11.05 -3.95 -0.24
C ILE A 262 -10.27 -2.72 -0.68
N ASP A 263 -8.99 -2.61 -0.29
CA ASP A 263 -8.13 -1.48 -0.66
C ASP A 263 -7.69 -1.54 -2.13
N SER A 264 -7.60 -2.75 -2.70
CA SER A 264 -7.24 -2.97 -4.10
C SER A 264 -8.24 -3.88 -4.80
N PHE A 265 -9.24 -3.27 -5.43
CA PHE A 265 -10.20 -4.00 -6.25
C PHE A 265 -9.54 -4.85 -7.36
N PRO A 266 -8.53 -4.33 -8.10
CA PRO A 266 -7.84 -5.12 -9.11
C PRO A 266 -7.13 -6.36 -8.55
N SER A 267 -6.58 -6.30 -7.34
CA SER A 267 -5.97 -7.46 -6.69
C SER A 267 -7.00 -8.56 -6.42
N ALA A 268 -8.18 -8.20 -5.94
CA ALA A 268 -9.26 -9.16 -5.74
C ALA A 268 -9.68 -9.82 -7.08
N VAL A 269 -9.77 -9.05 -8.17
CA VAL A 269 -10.06 -9.60 -9.50
C VAL A 269 -8.97 -10.56 -9.96
N ASN A 270 -7.69 -10.22 -9.75
CA ASN A 270 -6.56 -11.08 -10.10
C ASN A 270 -6.54 -12.37 -9.26
N LEU A 271 -6.79 -12.29 -7.95
CA LEU A 271 -6.88 -13.44 -7.06
C LEU A 271 -8.01 -14.39 -7.47
N MET A 272 -9.22 -13.86 -7.67
CA MET A 272 -10.36 -14.66 -8.10
C MET A 272 -10.11 -15.32 -9.47
N THR A 273 -9.53 -14.56 -10.41
CA THR A 273 -9.14 -15.09 -11.72
C THR A 273 -8.16 -16.25 -11.58
N SER A 274 -7.08 -16.02 -10.83
CA SER A 274 -6.03 -17.02 -10.65
C SER A 274 -6.52 -18.28 -9.94
N SER A 275 -7.39 -18.14 -8.95
CA SER A 275 -8.02 -19.25 -8.28
C SER A 275 -8.82 -20.13 -9.24
N ILE A 276 -9.72 -19.52 -10.04
CA ILE A 276 -10.55 -20.22 -11.03
C ILE A 276 -9.72 -20.90 -12.11
N THR A 277 -8.71 -20.20 -12.62
CA THR A 277 -7.87 -20.68 -13.73
C THR A 277 -6.73 -21.59 -13.26
N LYS A 278 -6.64 -21.86 -11.94
CA LYS A 278 -5.56 -22.63 -11.32
C LYS A 278 -4.17 -22.02 -11.64
N SER A 279 -4.12 -20.70 -11.69
CA SER A 279 -2.94 -19.89 -12.05
C SER A 279 -2.40 -20.14 -13.47
N ASP A 280 -3.22 -20.72 -14.36
CA ASP A 280 -2.88 -20.82 -15.77
C ASP A 280 -3.07 -19.46 -16.45
N ILE A 281 -1.99 -18.73 -16.65
CA ILE A 281 -2.01 -17.38 -17.25
C ILE A 281 -2.56 -17.35 -18.68
N LYS A 282 -2.58 -18.50 -19.38
CA LYS A 282 -3.19 -18.60 -20.72
C LYS A 282 -4.72 -18.56 -20.68
N LYS A 283 -5.30 -18.82 -19.50
CA LYS A 283 -6.76 -18.80 -19.26
C LYS A 283 -7.22 -17.57 -18.47
N ASN A 284 -6.30 -16.66 -18.10
CA ASN A 284 -6.63 -15.45 -17.39
C ASN A 284 -7.54 -14.53 -18.22
N TYR A 285 -8.26 -13.59 -17.60
CA TYR A 285 -9.04 -12.61 -18.34
C TYR A 285 -8.17 -11.68 -19.22
N ILE A 286 -6.91 -11.42 -18.81
CA ILE A 286 -5.83 -10.90 -19.67
C ILE A 286 -4.94 -12.09 -19.97
N SER A 287 -5.27 -12.85 -21.01
CA SER A 287 -4.61 -14.13 -21.29
C SER A 287 -3.26 -13.95 -21.99
N TYR A 288 -2.28 -14.77 -21.59
CA TYR A 288 -0.96 -14.78 -22.21
C TYR A 288 -0.94 -15.73 -23.42
N LYS A 289 -0.70 -15.21 -24.61
CA LYS A 289 -0.71 -15.90 -25.90
C LYS A 289 0.57 -15.58 -26.68
N PRO A 290 1.74 -16.00 -26.21
CA PRO A 290 3.04 -15.62 -26.80
C PRO A 290 3.18 -16.05 -28.26
N ASP A 291 2.54 -17.14 -28.67
CA ASP A 291 2.59 -17.70 -30.04
C ASP A 291 1.53 -17.09 -30.96
N SER A 292 0.80 -16.07 -30.53
CA SER A 292 -0.27 -15.45 -31.32
C SER A 292 0.31 -14.67 -32.50
N THR A 293 -0.31 -14.81 -33.66
CA THR A 293 -0.02 -14.01 -34.86
C THR A 293 -0.82 -12.71 -34.97
N ALA A 294 -1.75 -12.48 -34.02
CA ALA A 294 -2.59 -11.29 -34.02
C ALA A 294 -1.75 -10.05 -33.65
N LYS A 295 -1.72 -9.05 -34.55
CA LYS A 295 -0.93 -7.82 -34.41
C LYS A 295 -1.10 -7.13 -33.05
N LYS A 296 -2.33 -7.09 -32.52
CA LYS A 296 -2.65 -6.45 -31.22
C LYS A 296 -2.01 -7.17 -30.05
N ILE A 297 -1.92 -8.52 -30.09
CA ILE A 297 -1.31 -9.35 -29.05
C ILE A 297 0.22 -9.26 -29.15
N ILE A 298 0.76 -9.29 -30.36
CA ILE A 298 2.20 -9.07 -30.58
C ILE A 298 2.63 -7.70 -30.02
N ALA A 299 1.84 -6.65 -30.30
CA ALA A 299 2.11 -5.30 -29.85
C ALA A 299 2.06 -5.11 -28.31
N THR A 300 1.52 -6.06 -27.59
CA THR A 300 1.43 -6.09 -26.12
C THR A 300 2.35 -7.17 -25.50
N GLY A 301 3.30 -7.69 -26.26
CA GLY A 301 4.25 -8.69 -25.78
C GLY A 301 3.62 -10.03 -25.42
N GLY A 302 2.57 -10.43 -26.16
CA GLY A 302 1.89 -11.71 -25.98
C GLY A 302 0.62 -11.68 -25.12
N TYR A 303 0.22 -10.54 -24.58
CA TYR A 303 -0.98 -10.42 -23.75
C TYR A 303 -2.21 -9.94 -24.52
N ASP A 304 -3.34 -10.62 -24.33
CA ASP A 304 -4.62 -10.27 -24.95
C ASP A 304 -5.43 -9.34 -24.04
N PHE A 305 -5.41 -8.04 -24.35
CA PHE A 305 -6.19 -7.00 -23.66
C PHE A 305 -7.53 -6.72 -24.31
N GLU A 306 -7.87 -7.39 -25.40
CA GLU A 306 -9.06 -7.09 -26.19
C GLU A 306 -10.21 -8.05 -25.91
N SER A 307 -9.92 -9.35 -25.75
CA SER A 307 -10.96 -10.38 -25.66
C SER A 307 -11.89 -10.18 -24.48
N PHE A 308 -11.40 -9.88 -23.28
CA PHE A 308 -12.27 -9.65 -22.11
C PHE A 308 -13.15 -8.40 -22.27
N ARG A 309 -12.71 -7.45 -23.10
CA ARG A 309 -13.41 -6.16 -23.29
C ARG A 309 -14.48 -6.22 -24.37
N PHE A 310 -14.17 -6.83 -25.50
CA PHE A 310 -14.94 -6.67 -26.73
C PHE A 310 -15.52 -7.97 -27.30
N ASN A 311 -15.01 -9.13 -26.89
CA ASN A 311 -15.50 -10.42 -27.39
C ASN A 311 -16.38 -11.12 -26.36
N LYS A 312 -17.68 -10.81 -26.37
CA LYS A 312 -18.66 -11.36 -25.42
C LYS A 312 -18.72 -12.90 -25.38
N ASN A 313 -18.28 -13.56 -26.45
CA ASN A 313 -18.28 -15.02 -26.55
C ASN A 313 -16.96 -15.66 -26.06
N SER A 314 -15.90 -14.88 -25.82
CA SER A 314 -14.64 -15.42 -25.32
C SER A 314 -14.72 -15.88 -23.86
N GLU A 315 -13.89 -16.85 -23.51
CA GLU A 315 -13.78 -17.31 -22.12
C GLU A 315 -13.22 -16.20 -21.21
N GLU A 316 -12.34 -15.34 -21.73
CA GLU A 316 -11.81 -14.17 -21.03
C GLU A 316 -12.94 -13.21 -20.61
N HIS A 317 -13.89 -12.92 -21.51
CA HIS A 317 -15.03 -12.05 -21.20
C HIS A 317 -15.98 -12.70 -20.19
N LYS A 318 -16.31 -13.96 -20.38
CA LYS A 318 -17.21 -14.71 -19.47
C LYS A 318 -16.62 -14.78 -18.07
N LEU A 319 -15.33 -15.08 -17.96
CA LEU A 319 -14.61 -15.14 -16.69
C LEU A 319 -14.63 -13.76 -16.00
N PHE A 320 -14.24 -12.71 -16.72
CA PHE A 320 -14.23 -11.36 -16.21
C PHE A 320 -15.62 -10.92 -15.75
N LYS A 321 -16.65 -11.15 -16.57
CA LYS A 321 -18.04 -10.84 -16.24
C LYS A 321 -18.50 -11.53 -14.96
N LYS A 322 -18.26 -12.85 -14.83
CA LYS A 322 -18.63 -13.63 -13.64
C LYS A 322 -18.05 -13.02 -12.36
N ILE A 323 -16.77 -12.62 -12.40
CA ILE A 323 -16.06 -12.05 -11.23
C ILE A 323 -16.63 -10.67 -10.92
N ILE A 324 -16.72 -9.80 -11.92
CA ILE A 324 -17.17 -8.42 -11.73
C ILE A 324 -18.63 -8.36 -11.27
N GLU A 325 -19.51 -9.17 -11.81
CA GLU A 325 -20.92 -9.22 -11.37
C GLU A 325 -21.04 -9.60 -9.89
N LYS A 326 -20.22 -10.58 -9.41
CA LYS A 326 -20.20 -10.95 -7.99
C LYS A 326 -19.75 -9.81 -7.09
N LEU A 327 -18.69 -9.11 -7.46
CA LEU A 327 -18.18 -7.96 -6.71
C LEU A 327 -19.14 -6.75 -6.78
N LEU A 328 -19.72 -6.47 -7.94
CA LEU A 328 -20.72 -5.40 -8.10
C LEU A 328 -21.98 -5.66 -7.27
N HIS A 329 -22.40 -6.91 -7.11
CA HIS A 329 -23.55 -7.24 -6.25
C HIS A 329 -23.31 -6.78 -4.82
N ALA A 330 -22.10 -7.01 -4.27
CA ALA A 330 -21.74 -6.54 -2.92
C ALA A 330 -21.63 -5.01 -2.85
N ILE A 331 -21.08 -4.35 -3.88
CA ILE A 331 -20.99 -2.88 -3.95
C ILE A 331 -22.38 -2.26 -4.01
N ASN A 332 -23.24 -2.78 -4.90
CA ASN A 332 -24.61 -2.28 -5.10
C ASN A 332 -25.49 -2.46 -3.85
N SER A 333 -25.22 -3.51 -3.07
CA SER A 333 -25.86 -3.77 -1.77
C SER A 333 -25.30 -2.92 -0.64
N LYS A 334 -24.29 -2.06 -0.91
CA LYS A 334 -23.56 -1.29 0.11
C LYS A 334 -22.90 -2.16 1.20
N ALA A 335 -22.63 -3.43 0.89
CA ALA A 335 -21.94 -4.36 1.76
C ALA A 335 -20.41 -4.27 1.62
N LEU A 336 -19.93 -3.95 0.41
CA LEU A 336 -18.52 -3.83 0.06
C LEU A 336 -18.14 -2.37 -0.19
N TRP A 337 -17.14 -1.88 0.56
CA TRP A 337 -16.44 -0.63 0.30
C TRP A 337 -15.17 -0.89 -0.52
N VAL A 338 -14.79 0.05 -1.40
CA VAL A 338 -13.59 -0.04 -2.22
C VAL A 338 -12.70 1.16 -2.02
N GLY A 339 -11.47 0.90 -1.65
CA GLY A 339 -10.42 1.89 -1.42
C GLY A 339 -9.55 2.19 -2.65
N GLY A 340 -8.39 2.75 -2.38
CA GLY A 340 -7.42 3.20 -3.37
C GLY A 340 -7.47 4.71 -3.61
N GLY A 341 -6.52 5.24 -4.39
CA GLY A 341 -6.42 6.69 -4.63
C GLY A 341 -6.15 7.51 -3.36
N GLY A 342 -5.43 6.93 -2.39
CA GLY A 342 -5.12 7.57 -1.11
C GLY A 342 -6.15 7.32 0.01
N GLN A 343 -7.25 6.63 -0.28
CA GLN A 343 -8.25 6.22 0.70
C GLN A 343 -8.05 4.74 1.06
N TYR A 344 -8.10 4.40 2.34
CA TYR A 344 -7.85 3.05 2.82
C TYR A 344 -8.92 2.60 3.81
N GLY A 345 -9.28 1.33 3.74
CA GLY A 345 -10.27 0.73 4.63
C GLY A 345 -9.88 0.76 6.10
N SER A 346 -8.59 0.85 6.39
CA SER A 346 -8.09 1.02 7.76
C SER A 346 -8.67 2.24 8.49
N ASP A 347 -9.01 3.32 7.76
CA ASP A 347 -9.60 4.51 8.37
C ASP A 347 -11.07 4.26 8.77
N HIS A 348 -11.81 3.52 7.94
CA HIS A 348 -13.17 3.07 8.28
C HIS A 348 -13.15 2.02 9.41
N LEU A 349 -12.19 1.09 9.36
CA LEU A 349 -12.04 0.04 10.36
C LEU A 349 -11.82 0.62 11.75
N LYS A 350 -10.87 1.57 11.88
CA LYS A 350 -10.55 2.24 13.14
C LYS A 350 -11.74 2.98 13.76
N ASN A 351 -12.62 3.50 12.92
CA ASN A 351 -13.81 4.26 13.34
C ASN A 351 -15.07 3.39 13.43
N HIS A 352 -14.96 2.07 13.51
CA HIS A 352 -16.08 1.13 13.60
C HIS A 352 -17.13 1.27 12.46
N LEU A 353 -16.68 1.71 11.29
CA LEU A 353 -17.50 1.81 10.09
C LEU A 353 -17.31 0.63 9.14
N LEU A 354 -16.42 -0.31 9.50
CA LEU A 354 -16.07 -1.47 8.70
C LEU A 354 -15.78 -2.67 9.59
N GLY A 355 -16.30 -3.84 9.22
CA GLY A 355 -16.06 -5.08 9.96
C GLY A 355 -14.72 -5.73 9.60
N ILE A 356 -14.43 -5.88 8.32
CA ILE A 356 -13.15 -6.42 7.82
C ILE A 356 -12.61 -5.52 6.72
N SER A 357 -11.33 -5.18 6.77
CA SER A 357 -10.62 -4.44 5.74
C SER A 357 -9.52 -5.29 5.13
N TYR A 358 -9.64 -5.61 3.83
CA TYR A 358 -8.60 -6.31 3.08
C TYR A 358 -7.63 -5.32 2.46
N GLY A 359 -6.36 -5.46 2.80
CA GLY A 359 -5.29 -4.59 2.31
C GLY A 359 -3.90 -5.18 2.53
N SER A 360 -2.87 -4.40 2.22
CA SER A 360 -1.48 -4.85 2.31
C SER A 360 -1.03 -5.14 3.75
N THR A 361 -0.31 -6.25 3.95
CA THR A 361 0.35 -6.56 5.24
C THR A 361 1.35 -5.48 5.67
N ALA A 362 1.90 -4.71 4.73
CA ALA A 362 2.76 -3.56 5.03
C ALA A 362 1.99 -2.41 5.71
N GLY A 363 0.66 -2.40 5.63
CA GLY A 363 -0.22 -1.43 6.28
C GLY A 363 -0.62 -1.77 7.72
N TYR A 364 -0.09 -2.84 8.30
CA TYR A 364 -0.46 -3.36 9.63
C TYR A 364 -0.65 -2.28 10.71
N SER A 365 0.33 -1.40 10.89
CA SER A 365 0.29 -0.37 11.93
C SER A 365 -0.79 0.71 11.71
N LYS A 366 -1.46 0.71 10.55
CA LYS A 366 -2.54 1.64 10.22
C LYS A 366 -3.95 1.08 10.51
N THR A 367 -4.04 -0.19 10.88
CA THR A 367 -5.33 -0.89 11.02
C THR A 367 -5.96 -0.77 12.42
N TYR A 368 -5.25 -0.20 13.38
CA TYR A 368 -5.72 0.05 14.75
C TYR A 368 -5.07 1.32 15.30
N PHE A 369 -5.56 1.82 16.44
CA PHE A 369 -4.87 2.86 17.20
C PHE A 369 -3.79 2.24 18.10
N GLY A 370 -2.56 2.68 17.93
CA GLY A 370 -1.42 2.25 18.73
C GLY A 370 -1.41 2.94 20.10
N GLU A 371 -0.79 2.30 21.09
CA GLU A 371 -0.60 2.89 22.43
C GLU A 371 0.19 4.20 22.40
N ASN A 372 0.96 4.43 21.35
CA ASN A 372 1.77 5.63 21.14
C ASN A 372 1.08 6.68 20.26
N ASP A 373 -0.15 6.41 19.79
CA ASP A 373 -0.89 7.38 19.02
C ASP A 373 -1.35 8.49 19.97
N LYS A 374 -0.73 9.66 19.81
CA LYS A 374 -1.03 10.84 20.61
C LYS A 374 -1.78 11.84 19.74
N ILE A 375 -2.70 12.53 20.36
CA ILE A 375 -3.37 13.69 19.78
C ILE A 375 -2.86 14.93 20.47
N VAL A 376 -2.87 16.04 19.76
CA VAL A 376 -2.60 17.34 20.36
C VAL A 376 -3.93 17.99 20.70
N LYS A 377 -4.12 18.27 21.97
CA LYS A 377 -5.27 19.01 22.49
C LYS A 377 -4.85 20.44 22.76
N TYR A 378 -5.69 21.41 22.38
CA TYR A 378 -5.48 22.80 22.70
C TYR A 378 -5.95 23.06 24.16
N LYS A 379 -5.07 23.68 24.99
CA LYS A 379 -5.35 24.03 26.39
C LYS A 379 -5.87 25.43 26.58
N GLY A 380 -5.85 26.27 25.55
CA GLY A 380 -6.10 27.69 25.67
C GLY A 380 -7.45 28.08 26.21
N THR A 381 -7.56 29.35 26.55
CA THR A 381 -8.70 30.01 27.23
C THR A 381 -10.01 30.08 26.45
N LEU A 382 -10.19 29.28 25.43
CA LEU A 382 -11.50 29.04 24.84
C LEU A 382 -12.36 28.32 25.89
N ASN A 383 -13.54 28.84 26.13
CA ASN A 383 -14.44 28.43 27.18
C ASN A 383 -14.57 26.90 27.28
N THR A 384 -14.11 26.29 28.37
CA THR A 384 -13.84 24.87 28.56
C THR A 384 -15.04 23.95 28.23
N LYS A 385 -16.26 24.41 28.31
CA LYS A 385 -17.47 23.61 27.99
C LYS A 385 -17.67 23.36 26.51
N ASP A 386 -17.13 24.21 25.63
CA ASP A 386 -17.20 24.01 24.19
C ASP A 386 -16.00 23.23 23.67
N ILE A 387 -14.88 23.24 24.40
CA ILE A 387 -13.60 22.57 24.01
C ILE A 387 -13.58 21.10 24.43
N GLU A 388 -14.24 20.68 25.48
CA GLU A 388 -14.37 19.24 25.81
C GLU A 388 -15.01 18.41 24.69
N LYS A 389 -15.67 19.08 23.74
CA LYS A 389 -16.23 18.46 22.52
C LYS A 389 -15.38 18.67 21.28
N VAL A 390 -14.37 19.53 21.31
CA VAL A 390 -13.42 19.79 20.20
C VAL A 390 -12.19 18.93 20.43
N SER A 391 -12.29 17.70 20.09
CA SER A 391 -11.36 16.69 20.57
C SER A 391 -9.98 16.76 19.92
N THR A 392 -9.78 17.43 18.76
CA THR A 392 -8.50 17.26 18.07
C THR A 392 -8.21 18.41 17.13
N ILE A 393 -7.15 19.20 17.39
CA ILE A 393 -6.63 20.16 16.41
C ILE A 393 -5.83 19.41 15.34
N VAL A 394 -5.10 18.37 15.75
CA VAL A 394 -4.29 17.54 14.86
C VAL A 394 -4.25 16.10 15.36
N GLN A 395 -4.42 15.16 14.46
CA GLN A 395 -4.13 13.76 14.67
C GLN A 395 -2.72 13.47 14.16
N LEU A 396 -1.77 13.23 15.06
CA LEU A 396 -0.33 13.21 14.75
C LEU A 396 0.13 12.02 13.88
N ASN A 397 -0.65 10.96 13.79
CA ASN A 397 -0.45 9.86 12.84
C ASN A 397 -1.34 10.00 11.61
N GLY A 398 -1.98 11.15 11.47
CA GLY A 398 -2.90 11.47 10.41
C GLY A 398 -2.20 11.62 9.07
N LYS A 399 -2.95 11.34 8.08
CA LYS A 399 -2.65 11.65 6.70
C LYS A 399 -2.99 13.10 6.43
N ASN A 400 -2.37 13.63 5.36
CA ASN A 400 -2.83 14.82 4.69
C ASN A 400 -4.34 15.11 4.94
N PRO A 401 -4.75 16.33 5.35
CA PRO A 401 -3.94 17.54 5.35
C PRO A 401 -3.38 17.96 6.73
N GLU A 402 -3.36 17.08 7.72
CA GLU A 402 -3.01 17.44 9.09
C GLU A 402 -1.59 16.98 9.44
N VAL A 403 -0.72 17.92 9.73
CA VAL A 403 0.68 17.68 10.10
C VAL A 403 1.00 18.43 11.39
N GLY A 404 1.58 17.74 12.35
CA GLY A 404 2.07 18.32 13.59
C GLY A 404 3.57 18.12 13.75
N ILE A 405 4.29 19.19 14.05
CA ILE A 405 5.75 19.20 14.20
C ILE A 405 6.11 19.94 15.48
N LEU A 406 6.81 19.30 16.41
CA LEU A 406 7.38 19.96 17.56
C LEU A 406 8.69 20.63 17.16
N PHE A 407 8.79 21.94 17.35
CA PHE A 407 9.96 22.74 17.05
C PHE A 407 10.84 22.88 18.29
N LYS A 408 12.14 22.63 18.13
CA LYS A 408 13.14 22.82 19.18
C LYS A 408 14.43 23.40 18.59
N PHE A 409 14.97 24.47 19.21
CA PHE A 409 16.27 24.99 18.85
C PHE A 409 17.40 24.05 19.33
N ASP A 410 18.37 23.81 18.47
CA ASP A 410 19.65 23.26 18.88
C ASP A 410 20.59 24.40 19.25
N THR A 411 20.79 24.58 20.54
CA THR A 411 21.65 25.65 21.08
C THR A 411 23.15 25.29 21.05
N THR A 412 23.50 24.03 20.71
CA THR A 412 24.89 23.56 20.81
C THR A 412 25.79 23.89 19.63
N ASN A 413 25.23 24.18 18.44
CA ASN A 413 26.02 24.43 17.22
C ASN A 413 25.60 25.67 16.41
N GLY A 414 25.03 26.69 17.04
CA GLY A 414 24.71 27.95 16.37
C GLY A 414 23.92 27.77 15.06
N HIS A 415 22.59 27.67 15.16
CA HIS A 415 21.64 27.81 14.06
C HIS A 415 21.29 26.60 13.19
N THR A 416 21.29 25.40 13.67
CA THR A 416 20.58 24.31 13.00
C THR A 416 19.21 24.12 13.64
N ASN A 417 18.15 24.59 12.95
CA ASN A 417 16.77 24.41 13.36
C ASN A 417 16.42 22.92 13.20
N LYS A 418 16.36 22.15 14.28
CA LYS A 418 15.89 20.77 14.24
C LYS A 418 14.39 20.76 14.48
N ILE A 419 13.66 20.30 13.52
CA ILE A 419 12.21 20.17 13.55
C ILE A 419 11.85 18.72 13.75
N PHE A 420 11.05 18.45 14.77
CA PHE A 420 10.66 17.10 15.11
C PHE A 420 9.22 16.84 14.66
N SER A 421 9.04 15.84 13.79
CA SER A 421 7.71 15.29 13.54
C SER A 421 7.54 14.15 14.51
N SER A 422 6.94 14.29 15.58
CA SER A 422 6.21 13.34 16.39
C SER A 422 6.10 13.77 17.85
N THR A 423 5.28 13.10 18.53
CA THR A 423 4.97 13.18 19.94
C THR A 423 6.08 12.69 20.85
N ASN A 424 7.21 12.26 20.30
CA ASN A 424 8.25 11.60 21.10
C ASN A 424 9.53 12.43 21.12
N GLU A 425 9.80 13.09 22.26
CA GLU A 425 11.06 13.82 22.49
C GLU A 425 12.32 12.95 22.29
N LYS A 426 12.21 11.61 22.40
CA LYS A 426 13.31 10.65 22.19
C LYS A 426 13.65 10.42 20.70
N GLU A 427 12.76 10.82 19.79
CA GLU A 427 13.00 10.80 18.35
C GLU A 427 13.55 12.13 17.82
N ALA A 428 13.88 13.02 18.73
CA ALA A 428 14.48 14.31 18.48
C ALA A 428 15.73 14.18 17.59
N GLY A 429 15.72 14.82 16.44
CA GLY A 429 16.86 14.87 15.52
C GLY A 429 16.78 13.96 14.29
N LYS A 430 15.69 13.20 14.10
CA LYS A 430 15.53 12.34 12.92
C LYS A 430 15.06 13.07 11.65
N TYR A 431 14.60 14.31 11.73
CA TYR A 431 14.03 15.05 10.61
C TYR A 431 14.65 16.45 10.51
N ASP A 432 15.55 16.64 9.54
CA ASP A 432 16.03 17.96 9.17
C ASP A 432 15.16 18.47 7.99
N TYR A 433 14.30 19.44 8.25
CA TYR A 433 13.62 20.17 7.19
C TYR A 433 14.45 21.40 6.81
N LYS A 434 14.64 21.59 5.51
CA LYS A 434 15.22 22.84 5.01
C LYS A 434 14.11 23.87 4.86
N SER A 435 14.36 25.09 5.34
CA SER A 435 13.46 26.21 5.09
C SER A 435 13.31 26.50 3.60
N LYS A 436 12.20 27.10 3.23
CA LYS A 436 11.89 27.43 1.84
C LYS A 436 12.80 28.57 1.33
N ASP A 437 12.97 29.60 2.13
CA ASP A 437 13.71 30.82 1.84
C ASP A 437 14.13 31.56 3.13
N GLN A 438 14.83 32.66 2.99
CA GLN A 438 15.30 33.48 4.11
C GLN A 438 14.16 34.05 4.98
N ASN A 439 12.99 34.35 4.40
CA ASN A 439 11.84 34.84 5.17
C ASN A 439 11.29 33.70 6.05
N SER A 440 11.26 32.49 5.54
CA SER A 440 10.89 31.29 6.30
C SER A 440 11.89 31.01 7.43
N ASP A 441 13.19 31.16 7.20
CA ASP A 441 14.23 31.07 8.24
C ASP A 441 13.98 32.09 9.35
N ASN A 442 13.69 33.33 8.99
CA ASN A 442 13.43 34.41 9.94
C ASN A 442 12.17 34.15 10.76
N ALA A 443 11.09 33.63 10.12
CA ALA A 443 9.85 33.27 10.78
C ALA A 443 10.05 32.14 11.78
N ILE A 444 10.81 31.10 11.41
CA ILE A 444 11.14 29.95 12.25
C ILE A 444 12.05 30.37 13.41
N SER A 445 13.07 31.20 13.14
CA SER A 445 14.02 31.69 14.15
C SER A 445 13.35 32.58 15.19
N GLY A 446 12.24 33.22 14.85
CA GLY A 446 11.43 34.03 15.79
C GLY A 446 10.47 33.24 16.66
N LEU A 447 10.45 31.91 16.59
CA LEU A 447 9.59 31.07 17.41
C LEU A 447 10.22 30.79 18.78
N ALA A 448 9.38 30.67 19.80
CA ALA A 448 9.81 30.20 21.12
C ALA A 448 10.28 28.72 21.06
N ASP A 449 11.27 28.37 21.90
CA ASP A 449 11.67 26.99 22.07
C ASP A 449 10.46 26.10 22.45
N LYS A 450 10.37 24.93 21.85
CA LYS A 450 9.25 23.99 21.97
C LYS A 450 7.93 24.48 21.39
N SER A 451 7.95 25.42 20.46
CA SER A 451 6.75 25.76 19.69
C SER A 451 6.27 24.53 18.90
N PHE A 452 4.97 24.42 18.76
CA PHE A 452 4.33 23.37 17.99
C PHE A 452 3.85 23.91 16.65
N LEU A 453 4.32 23.35 15.54
CA LEU A 453 3.94 23.71 14.18
C LEU A 453 2.86 22.76 13.69
N VAL A 454 1.73 23.31 13.27
CA VAL A 454 0.56 22.55 12.84
C VAL A 454 0.12 23.02 11.47
N SER A 455 -0.19 22.07 10.60
CA SER A 455 -0.98 22.28 9.40
C SER A 455 -2.28 21.50 9.54
N SER A 456 -3.41 22.17 9.44
CA SER A 456 -4.73 21.54 9.55
C SER A 456 -5.74 22.28 8.70
N SER A 457 -6.64 21.53 8.04
CA SER A 457 -7.77 22.10 7.29
C SER A 457 -8.77 22.84 8.17
N ASN A 458 -8.72 22.62 9.49
CA ASN A 458 -9.57 23.31 10.47
C ASN A 458 -9.00 24.65 10.91
N LEU A 459 -7.79 25.00 10.47
CA LEU A 459 -7.15 26.28 10.78
C LEU A 459 -7.17 27.19 9.55
N SER A 460 -7.46 28.44 9.78
CA SER A 460 -7.49 29.50 8.74
C SER A 460 -7.08 30.85 9.31
N VAL A 461 -6.92 31.84 8.46
CA VAL A 461 -6.62 33.22 8.84
C VAL A 461 -7.82 34.11 8.54
N GLN A 462 -8.22 34.92 9.51
CA GLN A 462 -9.21 35.98 9.33
C GLN A 462 -8.70 37.31 9.89
N GLY A 463 -8.31 38.20 8.99
CA GLY A 463 -7.58 39.41 9.38
C GLY A 463 -6.21 39.05 9.96
N SER A 464 -5.93 39.51 11.17
CA SER A 464 -4.71 39.16 11.91
C SER A 464 -4.83 37.94 12.82
N ASN A 465 -6.03 37.32 12.88
CA ASN A 465 -6.32 36.25 13.80
C ASN A 465 -6.22 34.87 13.12
N VAL A 466 -5.67 33.90 13.84
CA VAL A 466 -5.82 32.48 13.49
C VAL A 466 -7.16 31.99 14.02
N ILE A 467 -7.92 31.36 13.14
CA ILE A 467 -9.26 30.84 13.41
C ILE A 467 -9.24 29.33 13.38
N PHE A 468 -9.81 28.70 14.38
CA PHE A 468 -10.11 27.28 14.40
C PHE A 468 -11.61 27.04 14.14
N THR A 469 -11.93 26.17 13.19
CA THR A 469 -13.32 25.76 12.89
C THR A 469 -13.56 24.37 13.48
N ASP A 470 -14.51 24.27 14.40
CA ASP A 470 -14.84 23.01 15.07
C ASP A 470 -15.73 22.10 14.19
N ASN A 471 -15.99 20.87 14.67
CA ASN A 471 -16.80 19.88 13.96
C ASN A 471 -18.27 20.32 13.75
N ASN A 472 -18.74 21.32 14.52
CA ASN A 472 -20.06 21.94 14.39
C ASN A 472 -20.04 23.17 13.46
N LYS A 473 -18.91 23.39 12.74
CA LYS A 473 -18.65 24.56 11.88
C LYS A 473 -18.67 25.91 12.61
N LYS A 474 -18.52 25.91 13.93
CA LYS A 474 -18.37 27.14 14.71
C LYS A 474 -16.90 27.55 14.68
N THR A 475 -16.67 28.85 14.51
CA THR A 475 -15.33 29.43 14.45
C THR A 475 -14.91 29.99 15.80
N HIS A 476 -13.64 29.77 16.15
CA HIS A 476 -13.02 30.22 17.39
C HIS A 476 -11.69 30.92 17.08
N ILE A 477 -11.46 32.10 17.68
CA ILE A 477 -10.15 32.78 17.57
C ILE A 477 -9.17 32.00 18.45
N VAL A 478 -8.01 31.65 17.90
CA VAL A 478 -6.92 30.99 18.62
C VAL A 478 -5.90 32.05 19.07
N PRO A 479 -5.91 32.44 20.36
CA PRO A 479 -4.97 33.46 20.88
C PRO A 479 -3.52 32.98 20.72
N LYS A 480 -2.60 33.91 20.46
CA LYS A 480 -1.14 33.67 20.35
C LYS A 480 -0.70 32.72 19.24
N ALA A 481 -1.62 32.17 18.45
CA ALA A 481 -1.22 31.41 17.26
C ALA A 481 -0.67 32.37 16.21
N LYS A 482 0.38 31.93 15.50
CA LYS A 482 0.98 32.69 14.40
C LYS A 482 0.81 31.91 13.09
N HIS A 483 0.35 32.59 12.07
CA HIS A 483 0.37 32.03 10.72
C HIS A 483 1.76 32.18 10.13
N LEU A 484 2.34 31.08 9.65
CA LEU A 484 3.69 31.03 9.10
C LEU A 484 3.70 30.86 7.58
N GLY A 485 2.59 30.41 6.99
CA GLY A 485 2.54 30.06 5.58
C GLY A 485 3.32 28.79 5.23
N GLN A 486 3.73 28.68 3.99
CA GLN A 486 4.54 27.57 3.48
C GLN A 486 6.02 27.81 3.78
N ILE A 487 6.52 27.28 4.89
CA ILE A 487 7.85 27.58 5.41
C ILE A 487 8.94 26.54 5.05
N PHE A 488 8.57 25.37 4.53
CA PHE A 488 9.54 24.32 4.22
C PHE A 488 9.72 24.08 2.72
N LYS A 489 10.95 23.83 2.32
CA LYS A 489 11.29 23.43 0.94
C LYS A 489 10.68 22.05 0.65
N ASN A 490 10.02 21.87 -0.48
CA ASN A 490 9.34 20.64 -0.88
C ASN A 490 8.13 20.26 -0.03
N ASN A 491 7.51 21.21 0.66
CA ASN A 491 6.29 20.99 1.42
C ASN A 491 5.32 22.16 1.18
N GLU A 492 4.13 21.85 0.66
CA GLU A 492 3.10 22.84 0.30
C GLU A 492 2.10 23.12 1.44
N TYR A 493 2.34 22.57 2.65
CA TYR A 493 1.44 22.80 3.78
C TYR A 493 1.53 24.23 4.29
N ASP A 494 0.39 24.77 4.64
CA ASP A 494 0.25 26.05 5.32
C ASP A 494 0.37 25.84 6.84
N PHE A 495 1.44 26.33 7.45
CA PHE A 495 1.76 26.08 8.85
C PHE A 495 1.33 27.22 9.77
N PHE A 496 0.91 26.80 10.95
CA PHE A 496 0.59 27.67 12.09
C PHE A 496 1.47 27.28 13.27
N ALA A 497 1.99 28.26 13.99
CA ALA A 497 2.81 28.03 15.18
C ALA A 497 2.00 28.33 16.45
N PHE A 498 2.17 27.46 17.43
CA PHE A 498 1.55 27.57 18.75
C PHE A 498 2.61 27.42 19.85
N GLU A 499 2.46 28.14 20.95
CA GLU A 499 3.37 28.00 22.09
C GLU A 499 3.07 26.70 22.86
N SER A 500 4.10 26.06 23.42
CA SER A 500 4.01 24.78 24.11
C SER A 500 3.09 24.77 25.34
N THR A 501 2.86 25.94 25.93
CA THR A 501 1.95 26.10 27.07
C THR A 501 0.47 25.97 26.70
N GLU A 502 0.14 26.06 25.41
CA GLU A 502 -1.24 26.05 24.90
C GLU A 502 -1.69 24.66 24.42
N PHE A 503 -0.81 23.66 24.46
CA PHE A 503 -1.10 22.31 24.00
C PHE A 503 -0.73 21.27 25.05
N GLU A 504 -1.45 20.16 25.01
CA GLU A 504 -1.03 18.93 25.63
C GLU A 504 -1.04 17.78 24.62
N PHE A 505 -0.08 16.89 24.79
CA PHE A 505 -0.10 15.60 24.13
C PHE A 505 -0.95 14.66 25.01
N ALA A 506 -2.15 14.36 24.54
CA ALA A 506 -3.01 13.36 25.17
C ALA A 506 -2.93 12.05 24.39
N LYS A 507 -3.21 10.92 25.04
CA LYS A 507 -3.55 9.70 24.30
C LYS A 507 -4.76 9.99 23.44
N ALA A 508 -4.79 9.45 22.21
CA ALA A 508 -6.00 9.47 21.41
C ALA A 508 -7.16 8.97 22.28
N ASP A 509 -8.29 9.69 22.28
CA ASP A 509 -9.43 9.31 23.10
C ASP A 509 -9.94 7.95 22.63
N ASN A 510 -9.68 6.93 23.44
CA ASN A 510 -9.85 5.53 23.08
C ASN A 510 -11.34 5.11 23.02
N GLN A 511 -12.26 6.01 23.37
CA GLN A 511 -13.66 5.63 23.61
C GLN A 511 -14.46 5.30 22.35
N ASN A 512 -13.96 5.63 21.14
CA ASN A 512 -14.69 5.39 19.88
C ASN A 512 -13.78 4.88 18.75
N THR A 513 -12.64 4.28 19.09
CA THR A 513 -11.64 3.88 18.08
C THR A 513 -11.07 2.51 18.39
N LEU A 514 -10.93 1.70 17.35
CA LEU A 514 -10.42 0.32 17.44
C LEU A 514 -9.03 0.27 18.05
N GLN A 515 -8.89 -0.44 19.16
CA GLN A 515 -7.63 -0.73 19.83
C GLN A 515 -6.99 -2.03 19.28
N LYS A 516 -5.68 -2.18 19.47
CA LYS A 516 -4.96 -3.38 19.03
C LYS A 516 -5.56 -4.67 19.60
N SER A 517 -5.97 -4.67 20.86
CA SER A 517 -6.60 -5.82 21.56
C SER A 517 -7.95 -6.23 20.96
N GLU A 518 -8.63 -5.28 20.31
CA GLU A 518 -9.95 -5.44 19.69
C GLU A 518 -9.83 -5.78 18.19
N ALA A 519 -8.63 -5.72 17.63
CA ALA A 519 -8.32 -6.12 16.27
C ALA A 519 -7.76 -7.53 16.21
N THR A 520 -7.93 -8.18 15.06
CA THR A 520 -7.19 -9.39 14.68
C THR A 520 -6.93 -9.36 13.18
N TRP A 521 -6.04 -10.25 12.73
CA TRP A 521 -5.64 -10.29 11.32
C TRP A 521 -5.79 -11.72 10.81
N ILE A 522 -6.33 -11.85 9.60
CA ILE A 522 -6.59 -13.11 8.92
C ILE A 522 -6.02 -13.05 7.50
N SER A 523 -5.83 -14.20 6.87
CA SER A 523 -5.55 -14.24 5.43
C SER A 523 -6.75 -13.69 4.64
N ASN A 524 -6.49 -13.11 3.47
CA ASN A 524 -7.55 -12.85 2.51
C ASN A 524 -8.16 -14.18 2.04
N PRO A 525 -9.40 -14.19 1.47
CA PRO A 525 -9.95 -15.38 0.84
C PRO A 525 -9.00 -15.88 -0.24
N HIS A 526 -8.68 -17.18 -0.19
CA HIS A 526 -7.76 -17.81 -1.13
C HIS A 526 -8.46 -18.33 -2.40
N TYR A 527 -9.77 -18.49 -2.36
CA TYR A 527 -10.57 -19.06 -3.45
C TYR A 527 -11.63 -18.06 -3.93
N ALA A 528 -11.99 -18.17 -5.21
CA ALA A 528 -13.01 -17.30 -5.77
C ALA A 528 -14.43 -17.76 -5.40
N PHE A 529 -14.81 -18.98 -5.78
CA PHE A 529 -16.15 -19.53 -5.61
C PHE A 529 -16.18 -20.93 -4.97
N ASP A 530 -15.23 -21.78 -5.29
CA ASP A 530 -15.31 -23.22 -4.96
C ASP A 530 -13.93 -23.76 -4.56
N LYS A 531 -13.73 -23.93 -3.25
CA LYS A 531 -12.50 -24.48 -2.67
C LYS A 531 -12.13 -25.87 -3.22
N ALA A 532 -13.11 -26.69 -3.59
CA ALA A 532 -12.87 -28.05 -4.05
C ALA A 532 -12.33 -28.12 -5.50
N ASN A 533 -12.68 -27.15 -6.34
CA ASN A 533 -12.36 -27.17 -7.76
C ASN A 533 -11.34 -26.10 -8.19
N GLU A 534 -10.93 -25.23 -7.27
CA GLU A 534 -10.01 -24.12 -7.51
C GLU A 534 -8.67 -24.33 -6.81
N THR A 535 -7.66 -23.52 -7.11
CA THR A 535 -6.41 -23.45 -6.34
C THR A 535 -6.40 -22.23 -5.44
N ALA A 536 -5.75 -22.36 -4.29
CA ALA A 536 -5.55 -21.25 -3.38
C ALA A 536 -4.63 -20.19 -4.01
N ALA A 537 -5.13 -19.00 -4.18
CA ALA A 537 -4.40 -17.86 -4.70
C ALA A 537 -3.91 -16.98 -3.56
N ILE A 538 -2.61 -16.67 -3.54
CA ILE A 538 -1.97 -15.78 -2.57
C ILE A 538 -1.44 -14.58 -3.31
N PHE A 539 -1.95 -13.38 -3.01
CA PHE A 539 -1.45 -12.17 -3.64
C PHE A 539 -0.07 -11.83 -3.11
N THR A 540 0.89 -11.62 -4.02
CA THR A 540 2.21 -11.13 -3.70
C THR A 540 2.33 -9.67 -4.13
N GLN A 541 2.56 -8.82 -3.16
CA GLN A 541 2.85 -7.41 -3.36
C GLN A 541 4.30 -7.13 -3.01
N GLY A 542 4.73 -5.97 -3.39
CA GLY A 542 6.05 -5.46 -3.03
C GLY A 542 6.89 -5.18 -4.25
N PRO A 543 7.71 -4.15 -4.12
CA PRO A 543 8.51 -3.67 -5.23
C PRO A 543 9.65 -4.64 -5.56
N SER A 544 10.13 -4.48 -6.78
CA SER A 544 11.33 -5.13 -7.28
C SER A 544 12.30 -4.07 -7.79
N LEU A 545 13.56 -4.42 -7.89
CA LEU A 545 14.55 -3.65 -8.62
C LEU A 545 14.35 -3.94 -10.11
N VAL A 546 13.82 -2.99 -10.85
CA VAL A 546 13.70 -3.03 -12.31
C VAL A 546 14.93 -2.38 -12.88
N LEU A 547 15.75 -3.13 -13.60
CA LEU A 547 17.08 -2.70 -14.05
C LEU A 547 16.99 -2.07 -15.44
N ILE A 548 17.65 -0.93 -15.61
CA ILE A 548 17.55 -0.09 -16.81
C ILE A 548 18.94 0.06 -17.42
N HIS A 549 19.04 -0.18 -18.71
CA HIS A 549 20.25 0.05 -19.47
C HIS A 549 20.61 1.53 -19.50
N ALA A 550 21.87 1.84 -19.22
CA ALA A 550 22.42 3.17 -19.27
C ALA A 550 23.57 3.26 -20.30
N ASN A 551 24.71 2.72 -19.93
CA ASN A 551 25.92 2.56 -20.72
C ASN A 551 26.76 1.45 -20.08
N ASP A 552 27.79 0.98 -20.75
CA ASP A 552 28.56 -0.20 -20.31
C ASP A 552 29.13 -0.07 -18.88
N GLU A 553 29.57 1.13 -18.49
CA GLU A 553 30.20 1.35 -17.18
C GLU A 553 29.14 1.38 -16.06
N GLU A 554 28.06 2.12 -16.25
CA GLU A 554 26.96 2.20 -15.29
C GLU A 554 26.18 0.90 -15.20
N ASP A 555 26.00 0.17 -16.31
CA ASP A 555 25.38 -1.16 -16.33
C ASP A 555 26.18 -2.14 -15.47
N LYS A 556 27.51 -2.13 -15.60
CA LYS A 556 28.41 -2.91 -14.74
C LYS A 556 28.26 -2.52 -13.27
N ALA A 557 28.29 -1.23 -12.96
CA ALA A 557 28.18 -0.72 -11.61
C ALA A 557 26.80 -1.04 -10.99
N THR A 558 25.72 -0.97 -11.76
CA THR A 558 24.37 -1.34 -11.35
C THR A 558 24.30 -2.82 -10.95
N LYS A 559 24.87 -3.72 -11.76
CA LYS A 559 24.94 -5.15 -11.43
C LYS A 559 25.76 -5.41 -10.15
N LEU A 560 26.88 -4.71 -9.98
CA LEU A 560 27.73 -4.81 -8.77
C LEU A 560 26.97 -4.38 -7.51
N PHE A 561 26.18 -3.29 -7.58
CA PHE A 561 25.32 -2.90 -6.47
C PHE A 561 24.28 -3.96 -6.12
N VAL A 562 23.57 -4.49 -7.11
CA VAL A 562 22.56 -5.52 -6.87
C VAL A 562 23.19 -6.76 -6.23
N LYS A 563 24.38 -7.17 -6.67
CA LYS A 563 25.14 -8.27 -6.02
C LYS A 563 25.46 -7.95 -4.57
N TRP A 564 26.02 -6.76 -4.29
CA TRP A 564 26.29 -6.32 -2.92
C TRP A 564 25.04 -6.36 -2.04
N PHE A 565 23.91 -5.95 -2.59
CA PHE A 565 22.65 -5.86 -1.86
C PHE A 565 22.14 -7.22 -1.36
N TYR A 566 22.48 -8.31 -2.08
CA TYR A 566 22.14 -9.69 -1.73
C TYR A 566 23.31 -10.48 -1.13
N THR A 567 24.50 -9.89 -1.01
CA THR A 567 25.68 -10.59 -0.46
C THR A 567 25.60 -10.64 1.07
N LYS A 568 25.86 -11.82 1.65
CA LYS A 568 25.94 -11.99 3.09
C LYS A 568 27.14 -11.25 3.67
N ARG A 569 26.91 -10.57 4.77
CA ARG A 569 27.95 -9.99 5.63
C ARG A 569 28.55 -11.06 6.56
N SER A 570 29.58 -10.67 7.30
CA SER A 570 30.22 -11.53 8.30
C SER A 570 29.31 -12.01 9.42
N ASP A 571 28.26 -11.25 9.74
CA ASP A 571 27.24 -11.60 10.74
C ASP A 571 26.11 -12.51 10.17
N GLY A 572 26.22 -12.91 8.90
CA GLY A 572 25.26 -13.78 8.23
C GLY A 572 23.97 -13.08 7.75
N THR A 573 23.85 -11.76 7.90
CA THR A 573 22.76 -10.96 7.38
C THR A 573 23.08 -10.43 5.98
N THR A 574 22.06 -9.95 5.27
CA THR A 574 22.22 -9.26 3.98
C THR A 574 21.66 -7.84 4.04
N PRO A 575 22.16 -6.90 3.24
CA PRO A 575 21.57 -5.56 3.14
C PRO A 575 20.07 -5.59 2.81
N VAL A 576 19.62 -6.53 1.96
CA VAL A 576 18.21 -6.67 1.60
C VAL A 576 17.35 -7.13 2.80
N GLU A 577 17.86 -7.98 3.68
CA GLU A 577 17.16 -8.36 4.92
C GLU A 577 16.93 -7.15 5.84
N ASP A 578 17.94 -6.30 6.00
CA ASP A 578 17.83 -5.08 6.80
C ASP A 578 16.83 -4.08 6.20
N PHE A 579 16.87 -3.89 4.89
CA PHE A 579 15.87 -3.08 4.19
C PHE A 579 14.46 -3.62 4.43
N ASN A 580 14.26 -4.94 4.28
CA ASN A 580 12.96 -5.57 4.47
C ASN A 580 12.45 -5.47 5.90
N LYS A 581 13.35 -5.57 6.88
CA LYS A 581 13.03 -5.34 8.30
C LYS A 581 12.52 -3.91 8.53
N ALA A 582 13.22 -2.91 8.00
CA ALA A 582 12.82 -1.50 8.12
C ALA A 582 11.49 -1.23 7.40
N GLY A 583 11.29 -1.82 6.21
CA GLY A 583 10.13 -1.64 5.35
C GLY A 583 8.90 -2.47 5.71
N SER A 584 8.99 -3.35 6.73
CA SER A 584 7.95 -4.33 7.09
C SER A 584 7.61 -5.32 5.96
N TYR A 585 8.62 -5.73 5.21
CA TYR A 585 8.53 -6.74 4.15
C TYR A 585 9.07 -8.10 4.59
N ILE A 586 8.69 -9.14 3.86
CA ILE A 586 9.28 -10.48 3.93
C ILE A 586 10.39 -10.56 2.88
N THR A 587 11.56 -11.06 3.28
CA THR A 587 12.67 -11.29 2.35
C THR A 587 12.37 -12.52 1.48
N PRO A 588 12.41 -12.40 0.14
CA PRO A 588 11.95 -13.46 -0.77
C PRO A 588 13.02 -14.54 -1.05
N THR A 589 13.83 -14.89 -0.02
CA THR A 589 14.89 -15.90 -0.17
C THR A 589 14.51 -17.23 0.48
N SER A 590 15.00 -18.32 -0.08
CA SER A 590 14.77 -19.68 0.45
C SER A 590 15.28 -19.81 1.88
N GLU A 591 16.42 -19.21 2.19
CA GLU A 591 16.97 -19.21 3.53
C GLU A 591 16.04 -18.51 4.53
N PHE A 592 15.61 -17.28 4.24
CA PHE A 592 14.71 -16.52 5.12
C PHE A 592 13.40 -17.29 5.38
N LEU A 593 12.82 -17.88 4.35
CA LEU A 593 11.58 -18.64 4.43
C LEU A 593 11.73 -20.04 5.07
N SER A 594 12.97 -20.52 5.27
CA SER A 594 13.21 -21.79 5.96
C SER A 594 13.13 -21.67 7.49
N TYR A 595 13.27 -20.46 8.02
CA TYR A 595 13.18 -20.20 9.48
C TYR A 595 11.75 -20.34 10.00
N THR A 596 11.61 -20.50 11.31
CA THR A 596 10.34 -20.23 12.02
C THR A 596 10.32 -18.75 12.47
N PRO A 597 9.14 -18.18 12.81
CA PRO A 597 9.08 -16.82 13.37
C PRO A 597 9.97 -16.63 14.60
N GLU A 598 10.07 -17.64 15.48
CA GLU A 598 10.90 -17.64 16.70
C GLU A 598 12.40 -17.65 16.34
N GLN A 599 12.79 -18.43 15.36
CA GLN A 599 14.17 -18.45 14.86
C GLN A 599 14.53 -17.11 14.21
N LEU A 600 13.64 -16.51 13.40
CA LEU A 600 13.88 -15.19 12.84
C LEU A 600 14.09 -14.13 13.93
N GLU A 601 13.28 -14.15 15.00
CA GLU A 601 13.44 -13.22 16.11
C GLU A 601 14.78 -13.44 16.85
N LYS A 602 15.16 -14.69 17.10
CA LYS A 602 16.37 -15.05 17.83
C LYS A 602 17.63 -14.83 16.99
N ASP A 603 17.69 -15.41 15.78
CA ASP A 603 18.92 -15.55 15.02
C ASP A 603 19.17 -14.35 14.08
N LYS A 604 18.10 -13.79 13.50
CA LYS A 604 18.16 -12.65 12.59
C LYS A 604 17.71 -11.33 13.25
N LYS A 605 17.28 -11.36 14.53
CA LYS A 605 16.70 -10.20 15.23
C LYS A 605 15.55 -9.56 14.44
N PHE A 606 14.82 -10.39 13.70
CA PHE A 606 13.71 -10.00 12.84
C PHE A 606 12.40 -10.49 13.45
N LYS A 607 11.75 -9.64 14.25
CA LYS A 607 10.46 -9.93 14.84
C LYS A 607 9.34 -9.63 13.87
N LEU A 608 8.64 -10.68 13.42
CA LEU A 608 7.45 -10.53 12.58
C LEU A 608 6.26 -9.98 13.38
N ASN A 609 5.61 -8.95 12.88
CA ASN A 609 4.30 -8.56 13.39
C ASN A 609 3.21 -9.54 12.92
N ASP A 610 1.98 -9.40 13.45
CA ASP A 610 0.91 -10.37 13.16
C ASP A 610 0.56 -10.46 11.66
N ALA A 611 0.60 -9.34 10.94
CA ALA A 611 0.38 -9.31 9.49
C ALA A 611 1.55 -9.94 8.70
N GLN A 612 2.78 -9.67 9.12
CA GLN A 612 3.95 -10.29 8.50
C GLN A 612 3.96 -11.82 8.71
N LYS A 613 3.48 -12.32 9.87
CA LYS A 613 3.31 -13.77 10.09
C LYS A 613 2.37 -14.39 9.06
N ILE A 614 1.25 -13.73 8.75
CA ILE A 614 0.31 -14.20 7.73
C ILE A 614 1.00 -14.28 6.35
N ALA A 615 1.68 -13.21 5.94
CA ALA A 615 2.41 -13.19 4.67
C ALA A 615 3.49 -14.28 4.63
N PHE A 616 4.25 -14.41 5.71
CA PHE A 616 5.32 -15.38 5.84
C PHE A 616 4.82 -16.83 5.71
N GLU A 617 3.76 -17.19 6.44
CA GLU A 617 3.15 -18.52 6.38
C GLU A 617 2.54 -18.81 5.00
N ASN A 618 1.88 -17.82 4.41
CA ASN A 618 1.32 -17.96 3.06
C ASN A 618 2.44 -18.20 2.02
N PHE A 619 3.56 -17.49 2.12
CA PHE A 619 4.71 -17.71 1.22
C PHE A 619 5.38 -19.06 1.45
N LYS A 620 5.47 -19.56 2.68
CA LYS A 620 5.93 -20.92 2.97
C LYS A 620 5.03 -21.96 2.32
N LYS A 621 3.70 -21.82 2.43
CA LYS A 621 2.74 -22.71 1.77
C LYS A 621 2.88 -22.72 0.26
N SER A 622 3.17 -21.58 -0.37
CA SER A 622 3.39 -21.51 -1.82
C SER A 622 4.63 -22.30 -2.30
N ILE A 623 5.54 -22.64 -1.38
CA ILE A 623 6.72 -23.45 -1.63
C ILE A 623 6.46 -24.92 -1.26
N SER A 624 6.03 -25.18 -0.03
CA SER A 624 5.85 -26.53 0.50
C SER A 624 4.61 -27.24 -0.07
N GLU A 625 3.57 -26.48 -0.41
CA GLU A 625 2.29 -26.97 -0.94
C GLU A 625 2.01 -26.35 -2.31
N SER A 626 3.03 -26.25 -3.16
CA SER A 626 3.00 -25.54 -4.43
C SER A 626 1.97 -26.08 -5.44
N ALA A 627 1.47 -27.29 -5.26
CA ALA A 627 0.35 -27.83 -6.06
C ALA A 627 -0.97 -27.12 -5.75
N THR A 628 -1.19 -26.76 -4.48
CA THR A 628 -2.44 -26.17 -3.97
C THR A 628 -2.37 -24.65 -3.88
N TYR A 629 -1.26 -24.10 -3.37
CA TYR A 629 -1.08 -22.66 -3.14
C TYR A 629 -0.22 -22.03 -4.23
N LYS A 630 -0.75 -21.01 -4.90
CA LYS A 630 -0.08 -20.30 -5.99
C LYS A 630 0.08 -18.82 -5.68
N LEU A 631 1.26 -18.29 -5.93
CA LEU A 631 1.48 -16.84 -5.87
C LEU A 631 0.87 -16.17 -7.11
N VAL A 632 0.24 -15.03 -6.87
CA VAL A 632 -0.39 -14.19 -7.88
C VAL A 632 0.22 -12.80 -7.77
N ASP A 633 0.70 -12.28 -8.88
CA ASP A 633 1.17 -10.91 -9.03
C ASP A 633 0.30 -10.18 -10.06
N ASP A 634 0.47 -8.88 -10.20
CA ASP A 634 -0.11 -8.14 -11.32
C ASP A 634 0.40 -8.69 -12.66
N VAL A 635 -0.45 -8.63 -13.67
CA VAL A 635 -0.07 -9.05 -15.04
C VAL A 635 1.17 -8.24 -15.49
N PRO A 636 2.30 -8.88 -15.79
CA PRO A 636 3.56 -8.19 -16.06
C PRO A 636 3.64 -7.66 -17.51
N ALA A 637 2.67 -6.82 -17.85
CA ALA A 637 2.60 -6.14 -19.15
C ALA A 637 2.30 -4.65 -18.91
N PHE A 638 2.81 -3.79 -19.78
CA PHE A 638 2.68 -2.34 -19.58
C PHE A 638 1.21 -1.88 -19.48
N LYS A 639 0.34 -2.35 -20.37
CA LYS A 639 -1.08 -1.98 -20.36
C LYS A 639 -1.84 -2.46 -19.11
N SER A 640 -1.31 -3.43 -18.38
CA SER A 640 -1.94 -3.95 -17.15
C SER A 640 -2.03 -2.89 -16.06
N ALA A 641 -1.08 -1.97 -15.96
CA ALA A 641 -1.13 -0.86 -15.02
C ALA A 641 -2.33 0.06 -15.32
N LEU A 642 -2.60 0.35 -16.60
CA LEU A 642 -3.77 1.13 -17.00
C LEU A 642 -5.09 0.41 -16.70
N VAL A 643 -5.15 -0.90 -17.00
CA VAL A 643 -6.34 -1.71 -16.66
C VAL A 643 -6.58 -1.71 -15.16
N ARG A 644 -5.52 -1.90 -14.35
CA ARG A 644 -5.59 -1.86 -12.90
C ARG A 644 -6.15 -0.53 -12.38
N ASP A 645 -5.62 0.59 -12.87
CA ASP A 645 -6.01 1.93 -12.42
C ASP A 645 -7.47 2.23 -12.80
N ASN A 646 -7.90 1.80 -13.98
CA ASN A 646 -9.28 1.97 -14.44
C ASN A 646 -10.26 1.06 -13.69
N LEU A 647 -9.90 -0.19 -13.42
CA LEU A 647 -10.71 -1.09 -12.60
C LEU A 647 -10.93 -0.50 -11.21
N GLY A 648 -9.87 -0.01 -10.57
CA GLY A 648 -9.97 0.65 -9.27
C GLY A 648 -10.84 1.89 -9.31
N THR A 649 -10.71 2.72 -10.34
CA THR A 649 -11.51 3.95 -10.50
C THR A 649 -12.98 3.64 -10.73
N ALA A 650 -13.31 2.72 -11.64
CA ALA A 650 -14.68 2.30 -11.92
C ALA A 650 -15.37 1.68 -10.68
N ALA A 651 -14.60 0.90 -9.88
CA ALA A 651 -15.11 0.32 -8.64
C ALA A 651 -15.40 1.38 -7.57
N ARG A 652 -14.52 2.37 -7.35
CA ARG A 652 -14.78 3.49 -6.45
C ARG A 652 -15.98 4.33 -6.89
N GLN A 653 -16.12 4.56 -8.19
CA GLN A 653 -17.31 5.23 -8.74
C GLN A 653 -18.59 4.43 -8.48
N ALA A 654 -18.53 3.09 -8.57
CA ALA A 654 -19.66 2.22 -8.24
C ALA A 654 -20.08 2.31 -6.76
N VAL A 655 -19.11 2.38 -5.82
CA VAL A 655 -19.39 2.57 -4.38
C VAL A 655 -20.16 3.87 -4.13
N ASN A 656 -19.77 4.94 -4.83
CA ASN A 656 -20.33 6.28 -4.67
C ASN A 656 -21.61 6.51 -5.51
N ALA A 657 -21.98 5.57 -6.37
CA ALA A 657 -23.16 5.69 -7.20
C ALA A 657 -24.45 5.65 -6.35
N SER A 658 -25.41 6.53 -6.69
CA SER A 658 -26.74 6.57 -6.07
C SER A 658 -27.65 5.42 -6.52
N SER A 659 -27.43 4.87 -7.71
CA SER A 659 -28.10 3.69 -8.25
C SER A 659 -27.10 2.57 -8.49
N GLY A 660 -27.55 1.31 -8.40
CA GLY A 660 -26.71 0.16 -8.69
C GLY A 660 -26.09 0.22 -10.09
N LYS A 661 -24.86 -0.25 -10.24
CA LYS A 661 -24.12 -0.27 -11.50
C LYS A 661 -24.21 -1.66 -12.14
N THR A 662 -24.55 -1.74 -13.43
CA THR A 662 -24.51 -3.00 -14.19
C THR A 662 -23.09 -3.31 -14.67
N PHE A 663 -22.86 -4.56 -15.06
CA PHE A 663 -21.58 -4.99 -15.63
C PHE A 663 -21.23 -4.19 -16.90
N GLU A 664 -22.19 -3.98 -17.78
CA GLU A 664 -21.99 -3.28 -19.06
C GLU A 664 -21.52 -1.84 -18.82
N LYS A 665 -22.15 -1.12 -17.90
CA LYS A 665 -21.76 0.25 -17.55
C LYS A 665 -20.40 0.29 -16.84
N PHE A 666 -20.11 -0.66 -15.99
CA PHE A 666 -18.81 -0.80 -15.37
C PHE A 666 -17.71 -1.04 -16.41
N LEU A 667 -17.95 -1.97 -17.35
CA LEU A 667 -17.00 -2.27 -18.44
C LEU A 667 -16.78 -1.07 -19.36
N GLU A 668 -17.82 -0.29 -19.63
CA GLU A 668 -17.71 0.95 -20.41
C GLU A 668 -16.75 1.95 -19.73
N GLU A 669 -16.87 2.15 -18.42
CA GLU A 669 -15.98 3.04 -17.65
C GLU A 669 -14.53 2.53 -17.65
N VAL A 670 -14.33 1.23 -17.48
CA VAL A 670 -13.00 0.62 -17.60
C VAL A 670 -12.41 0.88 -18.98
N ASN A 671 -13.22 0.80 -20.03
CA ASN A 671 -12.80 1.01 -21.43
C ASN A 671 -12.44 2.46 -21.73
N GLN A 672 -13.16 3.45 -21.17
CA GLN A 672 -12.90 4.87 -21.42
C GLN A 672 -11.46 5.30 -21.07
N GLY A 673 -10.89 4.74 -20.03
CA GLY A 673 -9.52 5.04 -19.66
C GLY A 673 -8.45 4.23 -20.42
N LEU A 674 -8.83 3.33 -21.33
CA LEU A 674 -7.91 2.47 -22.11
C LEU A 674 -7.82 2.86 -23.59
N ILE A 675 -8.47 3.94 -23.99
CA ILE A 675 -8.48 4.44 -25.38
C ILE A 675 -7.23 5.28 -25.68
#